data_6998fc5c70413a5c9f7b4caac8644f05
#
_entry.id   6998fc5c70413a5c9f7b4caac8644f05
#
_cell.length_a   1.000
_cell.length_b   1.000
_cell.length_c   1.000
_cell.angle_alpha   90.00
_cell.angle_beta   90.00
_cell.angle_gamma   90.00
#
_symmetry.space_group_name_H-M   'P 1'
#
loop_
_entity.id
_entity.type
_entity.pdbx_description
1 polymer ?
#
loop_
_entity_poly.entity_id
_entity_poly.type
_entity_poly.pdbx_seq_one_letter_code
_entity_poly.pdbx_strand_id
1 'polypeptide(L)'
;MAFIREKEEIKTGFQEIEPWSSEIDLQTDFVMVYGLNESLESRMQQYRERGYKVHLMLGCAWGNYKEYLCGRWDGKEHWDECQTDRNGNPILHGVDTPYMVPTRSFIQYLTEHLCALIDKGITEIYMEEPEFWEAGGYSEAFKKEYLAYYGVDWEPPHTNINAKYRSSRLKAYLYGRLVRHLSRNIKEYGRKTGKEIHFYVATHSLVNYAQWKIMSPESRLLDVDEVDGFIAQVWTGTSGTGNVYEGHYKSRTFETAYLEYGIMQELVKGTDKEVWFLQDPVEDNPEHGWEEYADKYKKTLTAALFWPDVDHYEVCPWPNRVFKGRYPRKVGLAEGMIPTEDMEGAKNIPDTYATFLAGMIQTLGDMTKEESETEKDAVGVFLADSCMYQRTYPDQVEHHGQKINLSGMEDWMNRLIFQKEEERQLLLSMEKMEYAYKECCAFPDWFGLTLPLLKYGLPIQPVYFDHMVRYEEYLRKYRYLILSYEFMKPESEEFHHKLVEWVKQGGTLFYIGKDFDPYNYLQEWWQKFSCDTPAQHLFAEFGMDKEPANGCYRIGEGNVLVWNEVPALLSVNEAIADKYRNWIREGLKMGGYHWNMCNYLSVRRDPYIVIASMQESDTGSVYTKEGLFVDLYEDKYPVVERVLVEPGQEKLLFDLEKIKEDVTVSYTHLRAHET
;
A
#
# COMPACT_ATOMS: atom_id res chain seq x y z
N MET A 1 -7.77 -13.50 36.69
CA MET A 1 -6.74 -14.47 36.21
C MET A 1 -6.39 -14.04 34.82
N ALA A 2 -5.20 -13.54 34.59
CA ALA A 2 -4.74 -13.26 33.23
C ALA A 2 -4.53 -14.61 32.53
N PHE A 3 -5.22 -14.85 31.44
CA PHE A 3 -4.93 -15.94 30.54
C PHE A 3 -3.60 -15.59 29.85
N ILE A 4 -2.50 -16.08 30.39
CA ILE A 4 -1.23 -16.04 29.70
C ILE A 4 -1.34 -17.09 28.59
N ARG A 5 -1.56 -16.64 27.35
CA ARG A 5 -1.35 -17.50 26.17
C ARG A 5 0.14 -17.79 26.09
N GLU A 6 0.58 -18.99 26.43
CA GLU A 6 1.85 -19.52 25.94
C GLU A 6 1.70 -19.83 24.45
N LYS A 7 1.68 -18.80 23.61
CA LYS A 7 1.79 -18.98 22.15
C LYS A 7 3.28 -19.09 21.81
N GLU A 8 3.63 -20.18 21.14
CA GLU A 8 4.96 -20.36 20.54
C GLU A 8 5.20 -19.35 19.41
N GLU A 9 4.16 -18.90 18.72
CA GLU A 9 4.20 -18.03 17.57
C GLU A 9 3.63 -16.63 17.89
N ILE A 10 4.30 -15.58 17.39
CA ILE A 10 3.90 -14.19 17.53
C ILE A 10 3.08 -13.81 16.30
N LYS A 11 1.79 -13.49 16.44
CA LYS A 11 0.88 -13.18 15.35
C LYS A 11 0.22 -11.82 15.43
N THR A 12 0.07 -11.26 16.62
CA THR A 12 -0.62 -9.99 16.82
C THR A 12 0.18 -9.04 17.71
N GLY A 13 0.19 -7.77 17.32
CA GLY A 13 0.81 -6.70 18.10
C GLY A 13 0.19 -5.36 17.77
N PHE A 14 0.56 -4.33 18.52
CA PHE A 14 0.13 -2.95 18.28
C PHE A 14 1.24 -1.96 18.62
N GLN A 15 1.14 -0.76 18.09
CA GLN A 15 2.03 0.35 18.42
C GLN A 15 1.36 1.33 19.39
N GLU A 16 2.14 1.86 20.35
CA GLU A 16 1.63 2.84 21.32
C GLU A 16 2.74 3.74 21.86
N ILE A 17 2.44 5.04 21.96
CA ILE A 17 3.34 6.05 22.54
C ILE A 17 3.05 6.32 24.02
N GLU A 18 1.86 5.95 24.49
CA GLU A 18 1.43 6.19 25.86
C GLU A 18 1.85 5.05 26.81
N PRO A 19 1.92 5.32 28.13
CA PRO A 19 2.10 4.29 29.14
C PRO A 19 0.96 3.27 29.10
N TRP A 20 1.23 2.05 29.53
CA TRP A 20 0.18 1.03 29.68
C TRP A 20 -0.95 1.51 30.61
N SER A 21 -2.18 1.20 30.22
CA SER A 21 -3.35 1.31 31.09
C SER A 21 -4.31 0.15 30.81
N SER A 22 -5.18 -0.16 31.78
CA SER A 22 -6.17 -1.25 31.61
C SER A 22 -7.20 -0.99 30.51
N GLU A 23 -7.35 0.24 30.07
CA GLU A 23 -8.28 0.64 29.02
C GLU A 23 -7.76 0.33 27.61
N ILE A 24 -6.43 0.16 27.48
CA ILE A 24 -5.74 -0.14 26.21
C ILE A 24 -5.08 -1.51 26.21
N ASP A 25 -5.47 -2.40 27.11
CA ASP A 25 -4.93 -3.74 27.20
C ASP A 25 -5.58 -4.67 26.18
N LEU A 26 -5.00 -4.75 24.99
CA LEU A 26 -5.52 -5.53 23.87
C LEU A 26 -5.24 -7.03 23.98
N GLN A 27 -4.39 -7.46 24.93
CA GLN A 27 -3.97 -8.85 25.12
C GLN A 27 -3.37 -9.50 23.86
N THR A 28 -2.64 -8.71 23.07
CA THR A 28 -1.86 -9.18 21.93
C THR A 28 -0.55 -9.84 22.37
N ASP A 29 0.19 -10.44 21.44
CA ASP A 29 1.44 -11.13 21.74
C ASP A 29 2.56 -10.14 22.07
N PHE A 30 2.59 -8.97 21.43
CA PHE A 30 3.61 -7.94 21.66
C PHE A 30 3.06 -6.51 21.56
N VAL A 31 3.91 -5.56 21.95
CA VAL A 31 3.68 -4.13 21.76
C VAL A 31 4.94 -3.48 21.16
N MET A 32 4.78 -2.66 20.18
CA MET A 32 5.80 -1.76 19.66
C MET A 32 5.71 -0.44 20.41
N VAL A 33 6.60 -0.22 21.38
CA VAL A 33 6.67 1.04 22.11
C VAL A 33 7.30 2.09 21.21
N TYR A 34 6.56 3.16 20.93
CA TYR A 34 6.90 4.10 19.88
C TYR A 34 7.75 5.28 20.36
N GLY A 35 8.72 5.67 19.53
CA GLY A 35 9.44 6.94 19.61
C GLY A 35 10.56 7.00 20.65
N LEU A 36 11.52 7.89 20.37
CA LEU A 36 12.65 8.22 21.26
C LEU A 36 12.28 9.41 22.15
N ASN A 37 12.05 9.18 23.44
CA ASN A 37 11.84 10.23 24.42
C ASN A 37 12.26 9.77 25.83
N GLU A 38 12.25 10.68 26.78
CA GLU A 38 12.68 10.40 28.17
C GLU A 38 11.81 9.35 28.88
N SER A 39 10.55 9.16 28.45
CA SER A 39 9.64 8.20 29.05
C SER A 39 9.76 6.77 28.47
N LEU A 40 10.50 6.58 27.37
CA LEU A 40 10.56 5.31 26.64
C LEU A 40 10.86 4.11 27.54
N GLU A 41 11.90 4.20 28.37
CA GLU A 41 12.30 3.10 29.26
C GLU A 41 11.20 2.75 30.27
N SER A 42 10.57 3.76 30.85
CA SER A 42 9.47 3.56 31.79
C SER A 42 8.26 2.90 31.12
N ARG A 43 7.93 3.31 29.90
CA ARG A 43 6.83 2.70 29.13
C ARG A 43 7.13 1.25 28.78
N MET A 44 8.33 0.96 28.30
CA MET A 44 8.78 -0.41 28.00
C MET A 44 8.69 -1.32 29.26
N GLN A 45 9.09 -0.80 30.42
CA GLN A 45 9.03 -1.55 31.66
C GLN A 45 7.58 -1.87 32.07
N GLN A 46 6.65 -0.90 31.93
CA GLN A 46 5.25 -1.10 32.27
C GLN A 46 4.59 -2.19 31.43
N TYR A 47 4.86 -2.25 30.12
CA TYR A 47 4.35 -3.30 29.23
C TYR A 47 4.97 -4.66 29.56
N ARG A 48 6.28 -4.73 29.85
CA ARG A 48 6.95 -5.98 30.28
C ARG A 48 6.35 -6.55 31.55
N GLU A 49 6.04 -5.71 32.54
CA GLU A 49 5.40 -6.11 33.81
C GLU A 49 3.99 -6.69 33.62
N ARG A 50 3.38 -6.45 32.45
CA ARG A 50 2.08 -7.01 32.06
C ARG A 50 2.17 -8.25 31.18
N GLY A 51 3.39 -8.71 30.89
CA GLY A 51 3.62 -9.93 30.13
C GLY A 51 3.73 -9.75 28.61
N TYR A 52 3.68 -8.50 28.10
CA TYR A 52 3.94 -8.23 26.69
C TYR A 52 5.40 -8.48 26.31
N LYS A 53 5.63 -9.05 25.14
CA LYS A 53 6.91 -8.90 24.46
C LYS A 53 7.01 -7.45 24.00
N VAL A 54 8.14 -6.80 24.30
CA VAL A 54 8.29 -5.38 24.04
C VAL A 54 9.26 -5.18 22.90
N HIS A 55 8.74 -4.66 21.82
CA HIS A 55 9.44 -4.24 20.61
C HIS A 55 9.59 -2.73 20.57
N LEU A 56 10.40 -2.20 19.66
CA LEU A 56 10.60 -0.77 19.45
C LEU A 56 10.13 -0.36 18.07
N MET A 57 9.42 0.77 17.95
CA MET A 57 9.10 1.38 16.67
C MET A 57 9.51 2.85 16.63
N LEU A 58 10.07 3.29 15.49
CA LEU A 58 10.55 4.66 15.27
C LEU A 58 10.23 5.10 13.85
N GLY A 59 9.88 6.37 13.69
CA GLY A 59 9.81 6.99 12.37
C GLY A 59 11.19 7.00 11.68
N CYS A 60 11.23 6.59 10.43
CA CYS A 60 12.45 6.56 9.63
C CYS A 60 12.81 7.95 9.08
N ALA A 61 11.80 8.69 8.64
CA ALA A 61 11.95 9.99 8.02
C ALA A 61 11.64 11.16 8.96
N TRP A 62 10.90 10.93 9.99
CA TRP A 62 10.44 11.92 10.96
C TRP A 62 10.42 11.34 12.38
N GLY A 63 10.40 12.21 13.38
CA GLY A 63 10.40 11.78 14.78
C GLY A 63 10.91 12.87 15.73
N ASN A 64 11.01 12.54 17.01
CA ASN A 64 11.56 13.45 18.01
C ASN A 64 13.09 13.53 17.90
N TYR A 65 13.60 14.14 16.84
CA TYR A 65 15.03 14.31 16.55
C TYR A 65 15.58 15.69 16.96
N LYS A 66 14.94 16.36 17.92
CA LYS A 66 15.37 17.69 18.41
C LYS A 66 16.78 17.71 18.97
N GLU A 67 17.26 16.59 19.53
CA GLU A 67 18.64 16.46 19.97
C GLU A 67 19.63 16.61 18.82
N TYR A 68 19.35 15.94 17.70
CA TYR A 68 20.14 16.03 16.47
C TYR A 68 20.02 17.40 15.82
N LEU A 69 18.82 17.87 15.59
CA LEU A 69 18.55 19.15 14.91
C LEU A 69 19.16 20.35 15.61
N CYS A 70 19.13 20.38 16.96
CA CYS A 70 19.62 21.50 17.77
C CYS A 70 21.09 21.35 18.21
N GLY A 71 21.84 20.43 17.64
CA GLY A 71 23.27 20.25 17.88
C GLY A 71 23.65 19.72 19.27
N ARG A 72 22.74 19.08 19.97
CA ARG A 72 23.02 18.48 21.29
C ARG A 72 23.73 17.13 21.20
N TRP A 73 23.65 16.48 20.04
CA TRP A 73 24.29 15.19 19.80
C TRP A 73 25.81 15.33 19.51
N ASP A 74 26.18 16.16 18.55
CA ASP A 74 27.57 16.29 18.05
C ASP A 74 28.13 17.72 18.14
N GLY A 75 27.37 18.68 18.66
CA GLY A 75 27.72 20.07 18.76
C GLY A 75 27.44 20.91 17.50
N LYS A 76 26.82 20.34 16.48
CA LYS A 76 26.46 20.97 15.22
C LYS A 76 24.95 20.92 15.00
N GLU A 77 24.34 22.02 14.60
CA GLU A 77 22.95 22.07 14.17
C GLU A 77 22.77 21.40 12.79
N HIS A 78 21.67 20.63 12.63
CA HIS A 78 21.38 19.85 11.43
C HIS A 78 20.06 20.25 10.74
N TRP A 79 19.58 21.47 10.94
CA TRP A 79 18.38 21.95 10.29
C TRP A 79 18.52 22.03 8.76
N ASP A 80 19.73 22.13 8.23
CA ASP A 80 20.04 22.06 6.79
C ASP A 80 19.82 20.65 6.19
N GLU A 81 19.63 19.65 7.02
CA GLU A 81 19.33 18.27 6.62
C GLU A 81 17.81 17.95 6.60
N CYS A 82 16.95 18.92 6.84
CA CYS A 82 15.52 18.76 6.64
C CYS A 82 15.17 18.67 5.14
N GLN A 83 14.11 17.91 4.81
CA GLN A 83 13.49 17.99 3.49
C GLN A 83 12.89 19.38 3.31
N THR A 84 13.22 20.04 2.21
CA THR A 84 12.87 21.45 1.98
C THR A 84 12.18 21.59 0.63
N ASP A 85 11.11 22.38 0.59
CA ASP A 85 10.37 22.71 -0.61
C ASP A 85 11.11 23.73 -1.52
N ARG A 86 10.51 24.04 -2.67
CA ARG A 86 11.03 25.01 -3.66
C ARG A 86 11.25 26.40 -3.09
N ASN A 87 10.52 26.79 -2.04
CA ASN A 87 10.59 28.10 -1.40
C ASN A 87 11.59 28.15 -0.23
N GLY A 88 12.20 27.01 0.10
CA GLY A 88 13.12 26.88 1.23
C GLY A 88 12.45 26.56 2.57
N ASN A 89 11.15 26.22 2.57
CA ASN A 89 10.45 25.85 3.80
C ASN A 89 10.68 24.36 4.11
N PRO A 90 10.92 24.00 5.38
CA PRO A 90 10.93 22.61 5.81
C PRO A 90 9.56 21.94 5.57
N ILE A 91 9.57 20.70 5.12
CA ILE A 91 8.37 19.86 5.05
C ILE A 91 8.20 19.21 6.41
N LEU A 92 7.02 19.37 7.02
CA LEU A 92 6.75 18.94 8.38
C LEU A 92 5.72 17.81 8.41
N HIS A 93 5.96 16.84 9.27
CA HIS A 93 4.98 15.82 9.66
C HIS A 93 3.99 16.35 10.71
N GLY A 94 4.47 17.19 11.61
CA GLY A 94 3.71 17.88 12.65
C GLY A 94 4.32 19.24 12.96
N VAL A 95 3.77 19.96 13.91
CA VAL A 95 4.11 21.38 14.18
C VAL A 95 5.62 21.65 14.25
N ASP A 96 6.39 20.76 14.86
CA ASP A 96 7.84 20.92 15.06
C ASP A 96 8.63 19.67 14.63
N THR A 97 8.09 18.85 13.74
CA THR A 97 8.67 17.56 13.36
C THR A 97 8.96 17.55 11.86
N PRO A 98 10.17 17.98 11.42
CA PRO A 98 10.51 17.98 10.01
C PRO A 98 10.80 16.57 9.50
N TYR A 99 10.50 16.34 8.20
CA TYR A 99 11.03 15.20 7.48
C TYR A 99 12.52 15.40 7.19
N MET A 100 13.30 14.34 7.35
CA MET A 100 14.76 14.38 7.24
C MET A 100 15.25 13.93 5.86
N VAL A 101 16.35 14.52 5.39
CA VAL A 101 17.16 13.95 4.33
C VAL A 101 18.06 12.87 4.97
N PRO A 102 18.05 11.62 4.50
CA PRO A 102 18.81 10.55 5.13
C PRO A 102 20.33 10.64 4.81
N THR A 103 20.99 11.58 5.44
CA THR A 103 22.44 11.79 5.36
C THR A 103 23.21 10.73 6.13
N ARG A 104 24.53 10.68 5.96
CA ARG A 104 25.37 9.76 6.74
C ARG A 104 25.39 10.11 8.23
N SER A 105 25.35 11.40 8.57
CA SER A 105 25.31 11.84 9.97
C SER A 105 23.99 11.46 10.64
N PHE A 106 22.87 11.59 9.94
CA PHE A 106 21.58 11.15 10.46
C PHE A 106 21.51 9.62 10.67
N ILE A 107 22.05 8.83 9.73
CA ILE A 107 22.18 7.38 9.89
C ILE A 107 23.03 7.01 11.11
N GLN A 108 24.14 7.73 11.35
CA GLN A 108 25.00 7.51 12.51
C GLN A 108 24.25 7.83 13.82
N TYR A 109 23.55 8.96 13.88
CA TYR A 109 22.71 9.35 15.00
C TYR A 109 21.70 8.25 15.37
N LEU A 110 20.93 7.78 14.40
CA LEU A 110 19.97 6.68 14.62
C LEU A 110 20.67 5.39 15.07
N THR A 111 21.80 5.04 14.47
CA THR A 111 22.57 3.84 14.83
C THR A 111 23.00 3.86 16.29
N GLU A 112 23.54 4.98 16.76
CA GLU A 112 24.01 5.11 18.16
C GLU A 112 22.86 4.96 19.16
N HIS A 113 21.71 5.58 18.88
CA HIS A 113 20.52 5.47 19.74
C HIS A 113 19.97 4.03 19.77
N LEU A 114 19.86 3.39 18.60
CA LEU A 114 19.40 2.00 18.53
C LEU A 114 20.36 1.02 19.23
N CYS A 115 21.67 1.19 19.08
CA CYS A 115 22.65 0.37 19.80
C CYS A 115 22.48 0.51 21.32
N ALA A 116 22.24 1.72 21.83
CA ALA A 116 21.99 1.94 23.25
C ALA A 116 20.70 1.25 23.75
N LEU A 117 19.66 1.16 22.88
CA LEU A 117 18.42 0.44 23.21
C LEU A 117 18.58 -1.08 23.11
N ILE A 118 19.41 -1.56 22.20
CA ILE A 118 19.80 -2.99 22.14
C ILE A 118 20.49 -3.40 23.45
N ASP A 119 21.34 -2.55 24.03
CA ASP A 119 21.95 -2.82 25.33
C ASP A 119 20.92 -2.97 26.45
N LYS A 120 19.79 -2.25 26.35
CA LYS A 120 18.66 -2.32 27.29
C LYS A 120 17.67 -3.46 26.99
N GLY A 121 18.02 -4.36 26.06
CA GLY A 121 17.29 -5.61 25.81
C GLY A 121 16.24 -5.52 24.72
N ILE A 122 16.30 -4.52 23.84
CA ILE A 122 15.50 -4.49 22.59
C ILE A 122 16.18 -5.40 21.57
N THR A 123 15.39 -6.26 20.93
CA THR A 123 15.82 -7.18 19.87
C THR A 123 14.99 -7.04 18.59
N GLU A 124 13.77 -6.52 18.70
CA GLU A 124 12.85 -6.33 17.58
C GLU A 124 12.68 -4.82 17.30
N ILE A 125 13.07 -4.37 16.12
CA ILE A 125 13.12 -2.95 15.76
C ILE A 125 12.34 -2.74 14.45
N TYR A 126 11.39 -1.84 14.48
CA TYR A 126 10.56 -1.44 13.35
C TYR A 126 10.90 0.01 12.99
N MET A 127 11.25 0.24 11.72
CA MET A 127 11.46 1.59 11.19
C MET A 127 10.29 1.96 10.30
N GLU A 128 9.55 2.97 10.71
CA GLU A 128 8.34 3.42 10.04
C GLU A 128 8.62 4.49 9.00
N GLU A 129 7.98 4.38 7.86
CA GLU A 129 7.86 5.41 6.82
C GLU A 129 9.21 5.96 6.30
N PRO A 130 9.95 5.18 5.49
CA PRO A 130 11.13 5.67 4.79
C PRO A 130 10.73 6.60 3.64
N GLU A 131 10.25 7.80 3.94
CA GLU A 131 9.49 8.68 3.07
C GLU A 131 10.24 9.94 2.67
N PHE A 132 10.27 10.20 1.38
CA PHE A 132 10.73 11.47 0.83
C PHE A 132 9.61 12.12 0.02
N TRP A 133 9.15 13.26 0.47
CA TRP A 133 8.09 14.02 -0.21
C TRP A 133 8.51 14.50 -1.60
N GLU A 134 7.60 14.46 -2.53
CA GLU A 134 7.82 14.91 -3.90
C GLU A 134 8.22 16.40 -3.93
N ALA A 135 7.54 17.24 -3.15
CA ALA A 135 7.82 18.66 -3.02
C ALA A 135 9.24 18.97 -2.47
N GLY A 136 9.86 17.99 -1.80
CA GLY A 136 11.21 18.12 -1.26
C GLY A 136 12.32 18.05 -2.33
N GLY A 137 13.59 18.12 -1.87
CA GLY A 137 14.77 17.98 -2.74
C GLY A 137 15.46 19.30 -3.05
N TYR A 138 15.22 20.33 -2.26
CA TYR A 138 15.82 21.67 -2.44
C TYR A 138 16.83 22.04 -1.34
N SER A 139 16.95 21.27 -0.26
CA SER A 139 17.91 21.54 0.83
C SER A 139 19.36 21.36 0.37
N GLU A 140 20.28 22.05 1.06
CA GLU A 140 21.71 21.92 0.75
C GLU A 140 22.23 20.50 0.98
N ALA A 141 21.70 19.78 1.95
CA ALA A 141 22.03 18.39 2.16
C ALA A 141 21.63 17.53 0.96
N PHE A 142 20.42 17.70 0.40
CA PHE A 142 19.99 16.96 -0.78
C PHE A 142 20.84 17.27 -2.02
N LYS A 143 21.21 18.54 -2.23
CA LYS A 143 22.08 18.95 -3.34
C LYS A 143 23.46 18.30 -3.26
N LYS A 144 24.03 18.19 -2.06
CA LYS A 144 25.31 17.46 -1.84
C LYS A 144 25.17 15.99 -2.14
N GLU A 145 24.08 15.34 -1.72
CA GLU A 145 23.80 13.93 -2.03
C GLU A 145 23.59 13.73 -3.54
N TYR A 146 22.93 14.66 -4.22
CA TYR A 146 22.74 14.63 -5.66
C TYR A 146 24.07 14.65 -6.43
N LEU A 147 24.96 15.60 -6.07
CA LEU A 147 26.31 15.65 -6.64
C LEU A 147 27.11 14.40 -6.36
N ALA A 148 27.03 13.86 -5.14
CA ALA A 148 27.73 12.64 -4.76
C ALA A 148 27.25 11.41 -5.52
N TYR A 149 25.96 11.34 -5.83
CA TYR A 149 25.35 10.20 -6.51
C TYR A 149 25.53 10.24 -8.04
N TYR A 150 25.23 11.40 -8.65
CA TYR A 150 25.25 11.54 -10.11
C TYR A 150 26.58 12.06 -10.68
N GLY A 151 27.45 12.63 -9.85
CA GLY A 151 28.71 13.27 -10.29
C GLY A 151 28.53 14.53 -11.11
N VAL A 152 27.35 15.12 -11.09
CA VAL A 152 26.99 16.37 -11.77
C VAL A 152 26.30 17.34 -10.82
N ASP A 153 26.35 18.64 -11.13
CA ASP A 153 25.68 19.66 -10.33
C ASP A 153 24.17 19.39 -10.24
N TRP A 154 23.60 19.74 -9.11
CA TRP A 154 22.18 19.63 -8.88
C TRP A 154 21.37 20.53 -9.83
N GLU A 155 20.38 19.97 -10.45
CA GLU A 155 19.41 20.65 -11.28
C GLU A 155 18.06 20.68 -10.57
N PRO A 156 17.37 21.85 -10.49
CA PRO A 156 16.10 21.95 -9.79
C PRO A 156 15.03 21.02 -10.41
N PRO A 157 14.32 20.21 -9.61
CA PRO A 157 13.33 19.24 -10.13
C PRO A 157 12.20 19.86 -10.96
N HIS A 158 11.91 21.13 -10.76
CA HIS A 158 10.85 21.82 -11.49
C HIS A 158 11.25 22.31 -12.90
N THR A 159 12.51 22.19 -13.30
CA THR A 159 13.02 22.79 -14.56
C THR A 159 12.69 21.94 -15.77
N ASN A 160 12.82 20.62 -15.69
CA ASN A 160 12.55 19.69 -16.79
C ASN A 160 12.30 18.25 -16.30
N ILE A 161 11.83 17.40 -17.20
CA ILE A 161 11.42 16.04 -16.89
C ILE A 161 12.59 15.15 -16.40
N ASN A 162 13.80 15.32 -16.95
CA ASN A 162 14.96 14.54 -16.52
C ASN A 162 15.43 14.92 -15.13
N ALA A 163 15.48 16.23 -14.82
CA ALA A 163 15.81 16.72 -13.48
C ALA A 163 14.81 16.22 -12.44
N LYS A 164 13.52 16.25 -12.79
CA LYS A 164 12.43 15.74 -11.95
C LYS A 164 12.61 14.25 -11.63
N TYR A 165 12.76 13.44 -12.65
CA TYR A 165 12.87 11.97 -12.52
C TYR A 165 14.14 11.56 -11.76
N ARG A 166 15.28 12.19 -12.06
CA ARG A 166 16.54 11.97 -11.31
C ARG A 166 16.40 12.32 -9.85
N SER A 167 15.74 13.44 -9.54
CA SER A 167 15.46 13.84 -8.14
C SER A 167 14.64 12.76 -7.43
N SER A 168 13.58 12.27 -8.04
CA SER A 168 12.69 11.24 -7.47
C SER A 168 13.41 9.89 -7.25
N ARG A 169 14.20 9.44 -8.23
CA ARG A 169 15.03 8.23 -8.08
C ARG A 169 16.05 8.35 -6.94
N LEU A 170 16.68 9.52 -6.81
CA LEU A 170 17.63 9.77 -5.70
C LEU A 170 16.93 9.72 -4.35
N LYS A 171 15.74 10.30 -4.22
CA LYS A 171 14.95 10.29 -2.97
C LYS A 171 14.71 8.87 -2.48
N ALA A 172 14.22 7.98 -3.36
CA ALA A 172 14.03 6.57 -3.04
C ALA A 172 15.37 5.87 -2.68
N TYR A 173 16.43 6.12 -3.47
CA TYR A 173 17.76 5.57 -3.18
C TYR A 173 18.28 5.97 -1.80
N LEU A 174 18.11 7.21 -1.39
CA LEU A 174 18.64 7.71 -0.12
C LEU A 174 18.02 6.97 1.08
N TYR A 175 16.71 6.72 1.07
CA TYR A 175 16.07 5.93 2.12
C TYR A 175 16.42 4.44 2.04
N GLY A 176 16.55 3.86 0.85
CA GLY A 176 17.10 2.51 0.69
C GLY A 176 18.50 2.39 1.25
N ARG A 177 19.34 3.40 1.05
CA ARG A 177 20.68 3.50 1.66
C ARG A 177 20.61 3.59 3.19
N LEU A 178 19.70 4.40 3.74
CA LEU A 178 19.52 4.52 5.19
C LEU A 178 19.15 3.18 5.80
N VAL A 179 18.11 2.53 5.29
CA VAL A 179 17.63 1.23 5.79
C VAL A 179 18.75 0.19 5.74
N ARG A 180 19.47 0.09 4.62
CA ARG A 180 20.59 -0.83 4.45
C ARG A 180 21.72 -0.61 5.47
N HIS A 181 22.14 0.64 5.68
CA HIS A 181 23.21 0.92 6.62
C HIS A 181 22.77 0.73 8.06
N LEU A 182 21.57 1.19 8.39
CA LEU A 182 21.05 1.10 9.75
C LEU A 182 20.84 -0.35 10.17
N SER A 183 20.12 -1.16 9.38
CA SER A 183 19.88 -2.57 9.65
C SER A 183 21.19 -3.37 9.78
N ARG A 184 22.15 -3.15 8.87
CA ARG A 184 23.46 -3.78 8.92
C ARG A 184 24.21 -3.41 10.20
N ASN A 185 24.29 -2.13 10.54
CA ASN A 185 25.02 -1.64 11.72
C ASN A 185 24.46 -2.25 13.01
N ILE A 186 23.14 -2.24 13.19
CA ILE A 186 22.52 -2.74 14.41
C ILE A 186 22.58 -4.27 14.51
N LYS A 187 22.40 -5.01 13.42
CA LYS A 187 22.58 -6.47 13.42
C LYS A 187 24.04 -6.86 13.68
N GLU A 188 25.00 -6.11 13.14
CA GLU A 188 26.42 -6.32 13.46
C GLU A 188 26.72 -6.04 14.93
N TYR A 189 26.13 -4.99 15.49
CA TYR A 189 26.23 -4.67 16.91
C TYR A 189 25.60 -5.78 17.78
N GLY A 190 24.43 -6.27 17.42
CA GLY A 190 23.77 -7.41 18.08
C GLY A 190 24.67 -8.64 18.10
N ARG A 191 25.25 -9.03 16.95
CA ARG A 191 26.21 -10.15 16.88
C ARG A 191 27.43 -9.96 17.82
N LYS A 192 27.98 -8.74 17.90
CA LYS A 192 29.09 -8.41 18.78
C LYS A 192 28.72 -8.51 20.27
N THR A 193 27.48 -8.23 20.61
CA THR A 193 26.96 -8.27 21.99
C THR A 193 26.23 -9.57 22.33
N GLY A 194 26.22 -10.55 21.41
CA GLY A 194 25.59 -11.87 21.62
C GLY A 194 24.06 -11.82 21.57
N LYS A 195 23.46 -10.86 20.86
CA LYS A 195 22.02 -10.70 20.71
C LYS A 195 21.64 -10.91 19.24
N GLU A 196 20.57 -11.64 19.00
CA GLU A 196 19.91 -11.73 17.71
C GLU A 196 18.97 -10.53 17.56
N ILE A 197 19.10 -9.80 16.47
CA ILE A 197 18.33 -8.58 16.20
C ILE A 197 17.51 -8.79 14.93
N HIS A 198 16.21 -8.53 15.03
CA HIS A 198 15.30 -8.50 13.90
C HIS A 198 14.95 -7.05 13.53
N PHE A 199 14.91 -6.79 12.23
CA PHE A 199 14.69 -5.45 11.69
C PHE A 199 13.60 -5.46 10.63
N TYR A 200 12.56 -4.67 10.87
CA TYR A 200 11.39 -4.56 10.01
C TYR A 200 11.21 -3.13 9.50
N VAL A 201 10.52 -2.99 8.39
CA VAL A 201 10.14 -1.70 7.82
C VAL A 201 8.62 -1.62 7.73
N ALA A 202 8.01 -0.62 8.36
CA ALA A 202 6.60 -0.32 8.19
C ALA A 202 6.47 0.69 7.04
N THR A 203 5.72 0.33 6.00
CA THR A 203 5.64 1.09 4.76
C THR A 203 4.26 0.99 4.11
N HIS A 204 3.89 1.98 3.30
CA HIS A 204 2.64 2.00 2.57
C HIS A 204 2.76 1.26 1.23
N SER A 205 1.61 1.01 0.59
CA SER A 205 1.58 0.45 -0.75
C SER A 205 2.07 1.45 -1.82
N LEU A 206 2.55 0.93 -2.94
CA LEU A 206 2.93 1.79 -4.09
C LEU A 206 1.78 2.68 -4.56
N VAL A 207 0.54 2.19 -4.50
CA VAL A 207 -0.65 2.99 -4.87
C VAL A 207 -0.82 4.15 -3.91
N ASN A 208 -0.71 3.90 -2.62
CA ASN A 208 -0.83 4.95 -1.61
C ASN A 208 0.29 5.99 -1.76
N TYR A 209 1.54 5.57 -1.85
CA TYR A 209 2.67 6.49 -2.07
C TYR A 209 2.54 7.29 -3.37
N ALA A 210 2.09 6.66 -4.45
CA ALA A 210 1.82 7.36 -5.70
C ALA A 210 0.72 8.43 -5.53
N GLN A 211 -0.36 8.12 -4.80
CA GLN A 211 -1.43 9.06 -4.50
C GLN A 211 -0.95 10.24 -3.65
N TRP A 212 -0.16 9.98 -2.64
CA TRP A 212 0.35 11.02 -1.71
C TRP A 212 1.58 11.75 -2.22
N LYS A 213 2.12 11.37 -3.38
CA LYS A 213 3.33 11.96 -3.97
C LYS A 213 4.56 11.82 -3.06
N ILE A 214 4.75 10.64 -2.56
CA ILE A 214 5.87 10.27 -1.71
C ILE A 214 6.75 9.28 -2.47
N MET A 215 8.08 9.39 -2.31
CA MET A 215 9.07 8.45 -2.80
C MET A 215 9.57 7.60 -1.64
N SER A 216 9.44 6.29 -1.79
CA SER A 216 9.93 5.28 -0.87
C SER A 216 10.81 4.27 -1.63
N PRO A 217 11.72 3.58 -0.96
CA PRO A 217 12.59 2.60 -1.63
C PRO A 217 11.91 1.29 -2.03
N GLU A 218 10.72 0.99 -1.57
CA GLU A 218 9.86 -0.19 -1.81
C GLU A 218 10.61 -1.45 -2.31
N SER A 219 10.55 -1.79 -3.59
CA SER A 219 11.18 -3.01 -4.11
C SER A 219 12.70 -3.07 -3.89
N ARG A 220 13.36 -1.93 -3.72
CA ARG A 220 14.80 -1.86 -3.43
C ARG A 220 15.16 -2.34 -2.03
N LEU A 221 14.18 -2.38 -1.10
CA LEU A 221 14.37 -2.94 0.24
C LEU A 221 14.52 -4.46 0.23
N LEU A 222 14.05 -5.13 -0.81
CA LEU A 222 14.24 -6.57 -0.99
C LEU A 222 15.72 -6.94 -1.20
N ASP A 223 16.53 -6.01 -1.72
CA ASP A 223 17.97 -6.18 -1.91
C ASP A 223 18.77 -5.92 -0.60
N VAL A 224 18.09 -5.79 0.53
CA VAL A 224 18.68 -5.60 1.85
C VAL A 224 18.49 -6.86 2.67
N ASP A 225 19.53 -7.70 2.76
CA ASP A 225 19.48 -9.00 3.44
C ASP A 225 19.15 -8.86 4.93
N GLU A 226 19.51 -7.71 5.53
CA GLU A 226 19.29 -7.44 6.94
C GLU A 226 17.85 -7.00 7.30
N VAL A 227 16.97 -6.79 6.34
CA VAL A 227 15.53 -6.56 6.56
C VAL A 227 14.84 -7.92 6.65
N ASP A 228 14.21 -8.21 7.78
CA ASP A 228 13.52 -9.47 8.04
C ASP A 228 12.09 -9.47 7.50
N GLY A 229 11.45 -8.29 7.45
CA GLY A 229 10.08 -8.20 6.94
C GLY A 229 9.52 -6.78 6.93
N PHE A 230 8.22 -6.71 6.66
CA PHE A 230 7.49 -5.46 6.46
C PHE A 230 6.18 -5.45 7.25
N ILE A 231 5.77 -4.26 7.69
CA ILE A 231 4.38 -3.99 8.05
C ILE A 231 3.75 -3.21 6.91
N ALA A 232 2.69 -3.78 6.36
CA ALA A 232 1.86 -3.13 5.35
C ALA A 232 0.95 -2.12 6.02
N GLN A 233 1.29 -0.85 5.94
CA GLN A 233 0.49 0.23 6.50
C GLN A 233 -0.71 0.54 5.58
N VAL A 234 -1.68 -0.36 5.58
CA VAL A 234 -2.99 -0.18 4.94
C VAL A 234 -4.02 -0.03 6.03
N TRP A 235 -4.63 1.14 6.14
CA TRP A 235 -5.66 1.40 7.14
C TRP A 235 -6.89 2.08 6.51
N THR A 236 -7.91 2.33 7.30
CA THR A 236 -9.15 2.94 6.84
C THR A 236 -8.94 4.31 6.18
N GLY A 237 -7.92 5.07 6.59
CA GLY A 237 -7.57 6.36 5.98
C GLY A 237 -6.98 6.24 4.59
N THR A 238 -5.97 5.37 4.37
CA THR A 238 -5.36 5.16 3.04
C THR A 238 -6.36 4.56 2.07
N SER A 239 -7.05 3.50 2.47
CA SER A 239 -8.07 2.85 1.66
C SER A 239 -9.33 3.68 1.47
N GLY A 240 -9.55 4.68 2.33
CA GLY A 240 -10.60 5.69 2.20
C GLY A 240 -10.30 6.78 1.17
N THR A 241 -9.07 6.87 0.66
CA THR A 241 -8.70 7.82 -0.39
C THR A 241 -9.59 7.60 -1.62
N GLY A 242 -10.20 8.69 -2.11
CA GLY A 242 -11.17 8.61 -3.20
C GLY A 242 -10.52 8.23 -4.54
N ASN A 243 -11.30 7.57 -5.37
CA ASN A 243 -10.98 7.29 -6.76
C ASN A 243 -12.21 7.49 -7.65
N VAL A 244 -11.98 7.50 -8.96
CA VAL A 244 -13.05 7.72 -9.95
C VAL A 244 -13.47 6.39 -10.55
N TYR A 245 -14.77 6.13 -10.55
CA TYR A 245 -15.38 5.04 -11.28
C TYR A 245 -16.77 5.45 -11.80
N GLU A 246 -17.05 5.18 -13.06
CA GLU A 246 -18.29 5.54 -13.77
C GLU A 246 -18.71 7.02 -13.58
N GLY A 247 -17.71 7.90 -13.63
CA GLY A 247 -17.95 9.33 -13.49
C GLY A 247 -18.11 9.85 -12.06
N HIS A 248 -18.02 8.98 -11.06
CA HIS A 248 -18.19 9.35 -9.66
C HIS A 248 -16.90 9.23 -8.87
N TYR A 249 -16.47 10.35 -8.27
CA TYR A 249 -15.39 10.36 -7.28
C TYR A 249 -15.94 10.05 -5.89
N LYS A 250 -15.50 8.96 -5.31
CA LYS A 250 -15.83 8.60 -3.92
C LYS A 250 -14.81 7.61 -3.33
N SER A 251 -14.86 7.45 -2.03
CA SER A 251 -14.16 6.37 -1.33
C SER A 251 -14.73 5.00 -1.74
N ARG A 252 -13.85 4.08 -2.10
CA ARG A 252 -14.15 2.67 -2.38
C ARG A 252 -13.23 1.81 -1.54
N THR A 253 -13.52 1.83 -0.23
CA THR A 253 -12.61 1.34 0.80
C THR A 253 -12.22 -0.13 0.62
N PHE A 254 -13.19 -1.02 0.32
CA PHE A 254 -12.89 -2.44 0.10
C PHE A 254 -11.95 -2.62 -1.10
N GLU A 255 -12.32 -2.05 -2.26
CA GLU A 255 -11.57 -2.25 -3.51
C GLU A 255 -10.15 -1.66 -3.41
N THR A 256 -10.02 -0.48 -2.81
CA THR A 256 -8.71 0.16 -2.59
C THR A 256 -7.86 -0.65 -1.63
N ALA A 257 -8.40 -1.05 -0.48
CA ALA A 257 -7.69 -1.88 0.49
C ALA A 257 -7.29 -3.26 -0.10
N TYR A 258 -8.18 -3.89 -0.87
CA TYR A 258 -7.88 -5.16 -1.55
C TYR A 258 -6.65 -5.04 -2.44
N LEU A 259 -6.58 -3.99 -3.25
CA LEU A 259 -5.43 -3.73 -4.13
C LEU A 259 -4.16 -3.39 -3.32
N GLU A 260 -4.27 -2.57 -2.27
CA GLU A 260 -3.14 -2.19 -1.44
C GLU A 260 -2.53 -3.37 -0.68
N TYR A 261 -3.36 -4.21 -0.02
CA TYR A 261 -2.87 -5.43 0.63
C TYR A 261 -2.27 -6.42 -0.37
N GLY A 262 -2.87 -6.54 -1.55
CA GLY A 262 -2.33 -7.36 -2.63
C GLY A 262 -0.94 -6.90 -3.09
N ILE A 263 -0.71 -5.59 -3.19
CA ILE A 263 0.60 -5.02 -3.49
C ILE A 263 1.61 -5.39 -2.41
N MET A 264 1.23 -5.27 -1.14
CA MET A 264 2.13 -5.54 -0.02
C MET A 264 2.45 -7.03 0.14
N GLN A 265 1.47 -7.92 -0.10
CA GLN A 265 1.76 -9.35 -0.16
C GLN A 265 2.71 -9.68 -1.32
N GLU A 266 2.44 -9.11 -2.50
CA GLU A 266 3.26 -9.37 -3.69
C GLU A 266 4.68 -8.79 -3.53
N LEU A 267 4.86 -7.71 -2.74
CA LEU A 267 6.18 -7.13 -2.48
C LEU A 267 7.17 -8.19 -1.97
N VAL A 268 6.77 -9.04 -1.05
CA VAL A 268 7.64 -10.06 -0.43
C VAL A 268 7.65 -11.40 -1.18
N LYS A 269 6.84 -11.55 -2.22
CA LYS A 269 6.67 -12.82 -2.92
C LYS A 269 7.98 -13.31 -3.56
N GLY A 270 8.35 -14.54 -3.26
CA GLY A 270 9.62 -15.12 -3.70
C GLY A 270 10.80 -14.83 -2.78
N THR A 271 10.56 -14.27 -1.61
CA THR A 271 11.56 -14.04 -0.56
C THR A 271 11.20 -14.78 0.71
N ASP A 272 12.15 -14.85 1.66
CA ASP A 272 11.92 -15.36 3.02
C ASP A 272 11.50 -14.25 4.00
N LYS A 273 11.19 -13.05 3.50
CA LYS A 273 10.80 -11.91 4.32
C LYS A 273 9.34 -12.02 4.76
N GLU A 274 9.10 -11.65 6.00
CA GLU A 274 7.75 -11.63 6.56
C GLU A 274 6.96 -10.41 6.09
N VAL A 275 5.63 -10.54 6.03
CA VAL A 275 4.73 -9.39 5.89
C VAL A 275 3.64 -9.44 6.94
N TRP A 276 3.41 -8.30 7.57
CA TRP A 276 2.37 -8.05 8.57
C TRP A 276 1.33 -7.11 7.98
N PHE A 277 0.05 -7.37 8.20
CA PHE A 277 -1.01 -6.47 7.77
C PHE A 277 -1.50 -5.63 8.94
N LEU A 278 -1.45 -4.32 8.79
CA LEU A 278 -2.01 -3.38 9.75
C LEU A 278 -3.54 -3.38 9.66
N GLN A 279 -4.21 -3.39 10.82
CA GLN A 279 -5.66 -3.36 10.98
C GLN A 279 -6.05 -2.23 11.91
N ASP A 280 -6.35 -1.06 11.35
CA ASP A 280 -6.69 0.15 12.11
C ASP A 280 -8.20 0.39 12.13
N PRO A 281 -8.85 0.39 13.31
CA PRO A 281 -10.28 0.60 13.46
C PRO A 281 -10.71 2.08 13.44
N VAL A 282 -9.77 3.02 13.42
CA VAL A 282 -10.03 4.46 13.38
C VAL A 282 -9.11 5.09 12.34
N GLU A 283 -9.70 5.72 11.35
CA GLU A 283 -8.95 6.46 10.34
C GLU A 283 -8.44 7.81 10.87
N ASP A 284 -7.53 8.44 10.11
CA ASP A 284 -6.96 9.73 10.47
C ASP A 284 -7.91 10.92 10.23
N ASN A 285 -9.14 10.68 9.77
CA ASN A 285 -10.14 11.74 9.68
C ASN A 285 -11.01 11.81 10.94
N PRO A 286 -10.68 12.66 11.91
CA PRO A 286 -11.41 12.75 13.17
C PRO A 286 -12.84 13.34 13.05
N GLU A 287 -13.22 13.85 11.88
CA GLU A 287 -14.58 14.35 11.61
C GLU A 287 -15.59 13.22 11.37
N HIS A 288 -15.12 11.98 11.17
CA HIS A 288 -15.97 10.80 11.05
C HIS A 288 -16.44 10.29 12.42
N GLY A 289 -17.59 9.64 12.43
CA GLY A 289 -18.16 9.01 13.62
C GLY A 289 -17.92 7.50 13.68
N TRP A 290 -18.23 6.90 14.81
CA TRP A 290 -18.00 5.47 15.05
C TRP A 290 -18.73 4.51 14.09
N GLU A 291 -19.89 4.89 13.57
CA GLU A 291 -20.61 4.08 12.58
C GLU A 291 -19.83 4.00 11.26
N GLU A 292 -19.24 5.12 10.85
CA GLU A 292 -18.44 5.22 9.66
C GLU A 292 -17.09 4.49 9.82
N TYR A 293 -16.44 4.63 10.98
CA TYR A 293 -15.23 3.88 11.30
C TYR A 293 -15.49 2.37 11.30
N ALA A 294 -16.57 1.91 11.91
CA ALA A 294 -16.92 0.50 11.94
C ALA A 294 -17.19 -0.08 10.55
N ASP A 295 -17.87 0.67 9.67
CA ASP A 295 -18.12 0.29 8.28
C ASP A 295 -16.80 0.16 7.49
N LYS A 296 -15.97 1.20 7.56
CA LYS A 296 -14.66 1.19 6.86
C LYS A 296 -13.72 0.12 7.39
N TYR A 297 -13.69 -0.10 8.71
CA TYR A 297 -12.87 -1.15 9.30
C TYR A 297 -13.28 -2.56 8.84
N LYS A 298 -14.58 -2.86 8.76
CA LYS A 298 -15.06 -4.14 8.21
C LYS A 298 -14.60 -4.33 6.77
N LYS A 299 -14.60 -3.28 5.96
CA LYS A 299 -14.15 -3.30 4.56
C LYS A 299 -12.65 -3.55 4.45
N THR A 300 -11.82 -2.85 5.22
CA THR A 300 -10.36 -3.06 5.21
C THR A 300 -9.98 -4.43 5.76
N LEU A 301 -10.61 -4.86 6.86
CA LEU A 301 -10.40 -6.18 7.43
C LEU A 301 -10.76 -7.28 6.41
N THR A 302 -11.92 -7.18 5.77
CA THR A 302 -12.34 -8.12 4.72
C THR A 302 -11.31 -8.16 3.59
N ALA A 303 -10.85 -7.00 3.13
CA ALA A 303 -9.85 -6.91 2.06
C ALA A 303 -8.53 -7.61 2.44
N ALA A 304 -8.05 -7.41 3.68
CA ALA A 304 -6.85 -8.10 4.17
C ALA A 304 -7.02 -9.62 4.18
N LEU A 305 -8.19 -10.11 4.57
CA LEU A 305 -8.47 -11.53 4.67
C LEU A 305 -8.59 -12.24 3.31
N PHE A 306 -8.71 -11.51 2.21
CA PHE A 306 -8.62 -12.07 0.86
C PHE A 306 -7.21 -12.54 0.46
N TRP A 307 -6.19 -12.21 1.27
CA TRP A 307 -4.79 -12.57 1.05
C TRP A 307 -4.34 -13.64 2.07
N PRO A 308 -4.66 -14.93 1.83
CA PRO A 308 -4.51 -15.99 2.83
C PRO A 308 -3.06 -16.36 3.13
N ASP A 309 -2.10 -15.94 2.32
CA ASP A 309 -0.66 -16.14 2.57
C ASP A 309 -0.15 -15.32 3.78
N VAL A 310 -0.97 -14.40 4.31
CA VAL A 310 -0.64 -13.54 5.46
C VAL A 310 -1.49 -13.91 6.67
N ASP A 311 -0.84 -14.14 7.81
CA ASP A 311 -1.48 -14.47 9.09
C ASP A 311 -0.86 -13.73 10.29
N HIS A 312 -0.14 -12.66 10.01
CA HIS A 312 0.47 -11.79 11.00
C HIS A 312 -0.15 -10.40 10.90
N TYR A 313 -0.54 -9.82 12.03
CA TYR A 313 -1.32 -8.58 12.06
C TYR A 313 -0.81 -7.59 13.10
N GLU A 314 -0.56 -6.36 12.67
CA GLU A 314 -0.59 -5.22 13.57
C GLU A 314 -2.05 -4.81 13.74
N VAL A 315 -2.54 -4.79 14.98
CA VAL A 315 -3.96 -4.55 15.24
C VAL A 315 -4.13 -3.29 16.09
N CYS A 316 -5.15 -2.50 15.78
CA CYS A 316 -5.55 -1.36 16.57
C CYS A 316 -4.37 -0.44 16.98
N PRO A 317 -3.58 0.08 16.01
CA PRO A 317 -2.49 1.00 16.31
C PRO A 317 -3.02 2.21 17.09
N TRP A 318 -2.21 2.68 18.04
CA TRP A 318 -2.59 3.80 18.89
C TRP A 318 -3.91 3.57 19.66
N PRO A 319 -4.04 2.49 20.47
CA PRO A 319 -5.30 2.12 21.10
C PRO A 319 -5.90 3.23 22.00
N ASN A 320 -5.09 4.18 22.48
CA ASN A 320 -5.60 5.34 23.20
C ASN A 320 -6.59 6.19 22.37
N ARG A 321 -6.31 6.40 21.07
CA ARG A 321 -7.25 7.17 20.22
C ARG A 321 -8.55 6.39 19.96
N VAL A 322 -8.53 5.07 20.06
CA VAL A 322 -9.71 4.22 19.92
C VAL A 322 -10.51 4.19 21.24
N PHE A 323 -9.91 3.76 22.34
CA PHE A 323 -10.64 3.48 23.59
C PHE A 323 -10.84 4.70 24.48
N LYS A 324 -10.04 5.76 24.34
CA LYS A 324 -10.20 7.03 25.06
C LYS A 324 -10.65 8.18 24.16
N GLY A 325 -10.64 7.98 22.84
CA GLY A 325 -11.07 8.96 21.85
C GLY A 325 -12.57 9.23 21.89
N ARG A 326 -12.94 10.45 21.49
CA ARG A 326 -14.33 10.86 21.29
C ARG A 326 -14.48 11.36 19.86
N TYR A 327 -15.44 10.86 19.14
CA TYR A 327 -15.64 11.22 17.73
C TYR A 327 -17.13 11.49 17.42
N PRO A 328 -17.44 12.36 16.44
CA PRO A 328 -16.51 13.12 15.59
C PRO A 328 -15.86 14.32 16.29
N ARG A 329 -14.70 14.75 15.79
CA ARG A 329 -13.95 15.93 16.27
C ARG A 329 -13.55 16.84 15.13
N LYS A 330 -13.49 18.14 15.40
CA LYS A 330 -12.98 19.12 14.42
C LYS A 330 -11.49 18.98 14.23
N VAL A 331 -11.04 19.19 13.00
CA VAL A 331 -9.62 19.26 12.63
C VAL A 331 -9.17 20.72 12.68
N GLY A 332 -8.11 20.99 13.45
CA GLY A 332 -7.47 22.30 13.44
C GLY A 332 -6.58 22.47 12.22
N LEU A 333 -6.96 23.34 11.29
CA LEU A 333 -6.17 23.61 10.07
C LEU A 333 -4.76 24.18 10.35
N ALA A 334 -4.56 24.84 11.50
CA ALA A 334 -3.29 25.45 11.88
C ALA A 334 -2.30 24.47 12.57
N GLU A 335 -2.75 23.30 13.00
CA GLU A 335 -2.00 22.38 13.86
C GLU A 335 -1.78 21.02 13.23
N GLY A 336 -1.83 20.91 11.90
CA GLY A 336 -1.53 19.66 11.22
C GLY A 336 -2.46 18.50 11.59
N MET A 337 -3.77 18.63 11.32
CA MET A 337 -4.82 17.61 11.57
C MET A 337 -4.97 17.14 13.04
N ILE A 338 -4.45 17.88 14.02
CA ILE A 338 -4.69 17.56 15.43
C ILE A 338 -6.15 17.88 15.79
N PRO A 339 -6.92 16.92 16.33
CA PRO A 339 -8.30 17.15 16.75
C PRO A 339 -8.34 18.17 17.90
N THR A 340 -9.07 19.26 17.73
CA THR A 340 -9.09 20.38 18.69
C THR A 340 -10.31 20.41 19.58
N GLU A 341 -11.50 20.07 19.05
CA GLU A 341 -12.77 20.18 19.74
C GLU A 341 -13.72 19.04 19.35
N ASP A 342 -14.54 18.60 20.28
CA ASP A 342 -15.65 17.68 20.00
C ASP A 342 -16.67 18.36 19.07
N MET A 343 -17.15 17.63 18.07
CA MET A 343 -18.29 18.04 17.26
C MET A 343 -19.60 17.58 17.89
N GLU A 344 -20.74 18.07 17.37
CA GLU A 344 -22.05 17.63 17.81
C GLU A 344 -22.18 16.11 17.65
N GLY A 345 -22.62 15.43 18.71
CA GLY A 345 -22.73 13.97 18.73
C GLY A 345 -21.47 13.21 19.10
N ALA A 346 -20.38 13.89 19.43
CA ALA A 346 -19.14 13.24 19.86
C ALA A 346 -19.34 12.33 21.07
N LYS A 347 -18.97 11.06 20.92
CA LYS A 347 -19.09 10.03 21.96
C LYS A 347 -17.87 9.13 21.99
N ASN A 348 -17.64 8.47 23.10
CA ASN A 348 -16.66 7.41 23.20
C ASN A 348 -17.07 6.20 22.34
N ILE A 349 -16.15 5.27 22.12
CA ILE A 349 -16.42 4.04 21.39
C ILE A 349 -17.66 3.32 21.96
N PRO A 350 -18.62 2.90 21.11
CA PRO A 350 -19.75 2.07 21.57
C PRO A 350 -19.27 0.70 22.06
N ASP A 351 -19.89 0.19 23.15
CA ASP A 351 -19.55 -1.12 23.73
C ASP A 351 -19.64 -2.27 22.70
N THR A 352 -20.59 -2.18 21.78
CA THR A 352 -20.76 -3.16 20.69
C THR A 352 -19.56 -3.17 19.76
N TYR A 353 -19.04 -2.00 19.39
CA TYR A 353 -17.88 -1.89 18.52
C TYR A 353 -16.58 -2.27 19.25
N ALA A 354 -16.43 -1.89 20.53
CA ALA A 354 -15.30 -2.33 21.34
C ALA A 354 -15.26 -3.87 21.48
N THR A 355 -16.43 -4.51 21.69
CA THR A 355 -16.56 -5.97 21.75
C THR A 355 -16.23 -6.62 20.41
N PHE A 356 -16.69 -6.03 19.32
CA PHE A 356 -16.36 -6.48 17.95
C PHE A 356 -14.85 -6.44 17.70
N LEU A 357 -14.17 -5.34 18.04
CA LEU A 357 -12.71 -5.22 17.91
C LEU A 357 -11.98 -6.29 18.69
N ALA A 358 -12.35 -6.51 19.96
CA ALA A 358 -11.74 -7.55 20.78
C ALA A 358 -11.94 -8.95 20.18
N GLY A 359 -13.12 -9.25 19.64
CA GLY A 359 -13.42 -10.49 18.94
C GLY A 359 -12.55 -10.66 17.68
N MET A 360 -12.40 -9.59 16.89
CA MET A 360 -11.58 -9.64 15.66
C MET A 360 -10.09 -9.81 15.97
N ILE A 361 -9.54 -9.14 16.99
CA ILE A 361 -8.16 -9.34 17.42
C ILE A 361 -7.89 -10.82 17.77
N GLN A 362 -8.82 -11.46 18.51
CA GLN A 362 -8.70 -12.89 18.82
C GLN A 362 -8.80 -13.75 17.55
N THR A 363 -9.74 -13.47 16.68
CA THR A 363 -9.95 -14.18 15.41
C THR A 363 -8.69 -14.12 14.54
N LEU A 364 -8.08 -12.94 14.38
CA LEU A 364 -6.84 -12.74 13.64
C LEU A 364 -5.67 -13.52 14.28
N GLY A 365 -5.58 -13.56 15.61
CA GLY A 365 -4.56 -14.32 16.32
C GLY A 365 -4.68 -15.84 16.16
N ASP A 366 -5.83 -16.35 15.76
CA ASP A 366 -6.09 -17.79 15.54
C ASP A 366 -6.05 -18.17 14.04
N MET A 367 -5.95 -17.21 13.13
CA MET A 367 -5.84 -17.49 11.69
C MET A 367 -4.50 -18.10 11.32
N THR A 368 -4.52 -18.95 10.30
CA THR A 368 -3.35 -19.62 9.74
C THR A 368 -3.15 -19.22 8.29
N LYS A 369 -1.90 -19.34 7.83
CA LYS A 369 -1.58 -19.23 6.40
C LYS A 369 -2.24 -20.35 5.62
N GLU A 370 -2.75 -20.01 4.46
CA GLU A 370 -3.20 -20.96 3.46
C GLU A 370 -2.63 -20.59 2.09
N GLU A 371 -2.21 -21.57 1.32
CA GLU A 371 -1.81 -21.30 -0.06
C GLU A 371 -3.04 -20.88 -0.88
N SER A 372 -2.94 -19.76 -1.57
CA SER A 372 -4.02 -19.27 -2.41
C SER A 372 -4.23 -20.16 -3.61
N GLU A 373 -5.38 -20.84 -3.70
CA GLU A 373 -5.78 -21.58 -4.90
C GLU A 373 -6.17 -20.65 -6.08
N THR A 374 -6.42 -19.37 -5.80
CA THR A 374 -6.96 -18.39 -6.77
C THR A 374 -5.91 -17.83 -7.73
N GLU A 375 -4.62 -18.01 -7.48
CA GLU A 375 -3.55 -17.44 -8.31
C GLU A 375 -3.59 -17.86 -9.78
N LYS A 376 -4.08 -19.06 -10.08
CA LYS A 376 -4.11 -19.60 -11.46
C LYS A 376 -5.12 -18.89 -12.37
N ASP A 377 -6.13 -18.28 -11.80
CA ASP A 377 -7.26 -17.66 -12.52
C ASP A 377 -7.29 -16.13 -12.34
N ALA A 378 -6.39 -15.57 -11.55
CA ALA A 378 -6.25 -14.12 -11.37
C ALA A 378 -5.60 -13.47 -12.60
N VAL A 379 -6.01 -12.22 -12.86
CA VAL A 379 -5.36 -11.37 -13.85
C VAL A 379 -4.37 -10.48 -13.14
N GLY A 380 -3.08 -10.63 -13.50
CA GLY A 380 -2.03 -9.78 -12.97
C GLY A 380 -2.05 -8.39 -13.62
N VAL A 381 -1.91 -7.34 -12.81
CA VAL A 381 -1.76 -5.95 -13.29
C VAL A 381 -0.43 -5.41 -12.80
N PHE A 382 0.44 -5.06 -13.74
CA PHE A 382 1.77 -4.58 -13.42
C PHE A 382 1.77 -3.21 -12.74
N LEU A 383 2.64 -3.10 -11.75
CA LEU A 383 2.98 -1.89 -11.02
C LEU A 383 4.50 -1.89 -10.76
N ALA A 384 5.14 -0.74 -10.78
CA ALA A 384 6.59 -0.57 -10.58
C ALA A 384 6.88 0.59 -9.63
N ASP A 385 8.05 0.56 -8.96
CA ASP A 385 8.52 1.66 -8.11
C ASP A 385 8.51 3.00 -8.85
N SER A 386 8.74 2.99 -10.16
CA SER A 386 8.74 4.19 -11.00
C SER A 386 7.38 4.91 -11.07
N CYS A 387 6.28 4.27 -10.66
CA CYS A 387 4.98 4.94 -10.59
C CYS A 387 4.98 6.10 -9.58
N MET A 388 5.77 6.00 -8.51
CA MET A 388 5.95 7.10 -7.55
C MET A 388 6.70 8.28 -8.17
N TYR A 389 7.61 8.04 -9.12
CA TYR A 389 8.54 9.07 -9.62
C TYR A 389 7.91 10.03 -10.63
N GLN A 390 6.75 9.73 -11.15
CA GLN A 390 6.13 10.44 -12.26
C GLN A 390 4.69 10.93 -11.97
N ARG A 391 4.37 11.15 -10.68
CA ARG A 391 3.04 11.63 -10.26
C ARG A 391 2.84 13.14 -10.38
N THR A 392 3.91 13.90 -10.52
CA THR A 392 3.88 15.35 -10.72
C THR A 392 4.82 15.73 -11.85
N TYR A 393 4.59 16.88 -12.47
CA TYR A 393 5.34 17.33 -13.64
C TYR A 393 6.19 18.56 -13.32
N PRO A 394 7.29 18.80 -14.07
CA PRO A 394 8.06 20.03 -14.02
C PRO A 394 7.26 21.18 -14.65
N ASP A 395 7.76 22.44 -14.49
CA ASP A 395 7.14 23.62 -15.11
C ASP A 395 7.11 23.53 -16.65
N GLN A 396 7.99 22.76 -17.26
CA GLN A 396 8.06 22.58 -18.70
C GLN A 396 8.63 21.21 -19.12
N VAL A 397 8.22 20.75 -20.27
CA VAL A 397 8.78 19.58 -20.97
C VAL A 397 9.28 20.00 -22.35
N GLU A 398 10.42 19.46 -22.76
CA GLU A 398 10.93 19.62 -24.12
C GLU A 398 10.66 18.33 -24.93
N HIS A 399 9.96 18.48 -26.05
CA HIS A 399 9.66 17.40 -26.98
C HIS A 399 9.97 17.85 -28.41
N HIS A 400 10.84 17.14 -29.11
CA HIS A 400 11.32 17.47 -30.46
C HIS A 400 11.75 18.94 -30.64
N GLY A 401 12.46 19.49 -29.64
CA GLY A 401 12.92 20.87 -29.65
C GLY A 401 11.84 21.94 -29.36
N GLN A 402 10.63 21.52 -29.08
CA GLN A 402 9.54 22.40 -28.62
C GLN A 402 9.40 22.33 -27.10
N LYS A 403 9.38 23.50 -26.44
CA LYS A 403 9.09 23.60 -25.01
C LYS A 403 7.61 23.71 -24.78
N ILE A 404 7.07 22.75 -24.03
CA ILE A 404 5.67 22.71 -23.59
C ILE A 404 5.64 23.18 -22.14
N ASN A 405 4.88 24.24 -21.87
CA ASN A 405 4.67 24.73 -20.50
C ASN A 405 3.67 23.84 -19.78
N LEU A 406 4.07 23.31 -18.63
CA LEU A 406 3.27 22.45 -17.76
C LEU A 406 2.89 23.11 -16.42
N SER A 407 3.28 24.40 -16.24
CA SER A 407 2.82 25.16 -15.09
C SER A 407 1.29 25.34 -15.18
N GLY A 408 0.56 24.72 -14.27
CA GLY A 408 -0.88 24.53 -14.39
C GLY A 408 -1.22 23.12 -14.85
N MET A 409 -0.66 22.12 -14.21
CA MET A 409 -0.73 20.71 -14.55
C MET A 409 -2.16 20.19 -14.79
N GLU A 410 -3.15 20.71 -14.10
CA GLU A 410 -4.57 20.36 -14.24
C GLU A 410 -5.05 20.56 -15.69
N ASP A 411 -4.74 21.70 -16.28
CA ASP A 411 -5.11 22.03 -17.64
C ASP A 411 -4.37 21.13 -18.67
N TRP A 412 -3.16 20.72 -18.32
CA TRP A 412 -2.34 19.91 -19.19
C TRP A 412 -2.73 18.42 -19.17
N MET A 413 -2.98 17.84 -17.99
CA MET A 413 -3.53 16.48 -17.87
C MET A 413 -4.87 16.38 -18.58
N ASN A 414 -5.73 17.39 -18.45
CA ASN A 414 -6.99 17.47 -19.18
C ASN A 414 -6.77 17.51 -20.70
N ARG A 415 -5.79 18.25 -21.18
CA ARG A 415 -5.50 18.33 -22.64
C ARG A 415 -4.88 17.05 -23.19
N LEU A 416 -4.12 16.32 -22.39
CA LEU A 416 -3.50 15.06 -22.79
C LEU A 416 -4.45 13.86 -22.71
N ILE A 417 -5.17 13.76 -21.61
CA ILE A 417 -6.14 12.69 -21.39
C ILE A 417 -7.33 12.87 -22.36
N PHE A 418 -7.75 14.12 -22.65
CA PHE A 418 -8.92 14.44 -23.44
C PHE A 418 -8.54 15.21 -24.70
N GLN A 419 -8.17 14.49 -25.74
CA GLN A 419 -7.97 15.08 -27.08
C GLN A 419 -9.25 15.52 -27.72
N LYS A 420 -10.41 14.96 -27.32
CA LYS A 420 -11.72 15.35 -27.80
C LYS A 420 -12.42 16.25 -26.79
N GLU A 421 -12.94 17.36 -27.25
CA GLU A 421 -13.68 18.31 -26.42
C GLU A 421 -14.87 17.65 -25.70
N GLU A 422 -15.48 16.64 -26.30
CA GLU A 422 -16.60 15.87 -25.74
C GLU A 422 -16.13 15.06 -24.50
N GLU A 423 -14.95 14.43 -24.55
CA GLU A 423 -14.34 13.69 -23.46
C GLU A 423 -13.92 14.64 -22.33
N ARG A 424 -13.41 15.81 -22.70
CA ARG A 424 -13.05 16.88 -21.76
C ARG A 424 -14.28 17.44 -21.05
N GLN A 425 -15.38 17.72 -21.77
CA GLN A 425 -16.62 18.20 -21.19
C GLN A 425 -17.27 17.18 -20.26
N LEU A 426 -17.15 15.90 -20.57
CA LEU A 426 -17.63 14.85 -19.69
C LEU A 426 -16.94 14.91 -18.33
N LEU A 427 -15.63 15.10 -18.30
CA LEU A 427 -14.87 15.22 -17.04
C LEU A 427 -15.09 16.54 -16.31
N LEU A 428 -15.17 17.65 -17.04
CA LEU A 428 -15.47 18.95 -16.45
C LEU A 428 -16.88 19.00 -15.86
N SER A 429 -17.80 18.16 -16.35
CA SER A 429 -19.14 18.00 -15.77
C SER A 429 -19.16 17.21 -14.46
N MET A 430 -18.05 16.57 -14.10
CA MET A 430 -17.93 15.82 -12.86
C MET A 430 -17.47 16.78 -11.75
N GLU A 431 -18.42 17.33 -11.00
CA GLU A 431 -18.26 18.42 -10.00
C GLU A 431 -17.11 18.24 -8.99
N LYS A 432 -16.58 17.03 -8.86
CA LYS A 432 -15.51 16.69 -7.91
C LYS A 432 -14.19 16.25 -8.54
N MET A 433 -14.12 16.11 -9.86
CA MET A 433 -12.88 15.69 -10.54
C MET A 433 -11.79 16.75 -10.45
N GLU A 434 -12.14 18.02 -10.51
CA GLU A 434 -11.19 19.11 -10.32
C GLU A 434 -10.51 19.03 -8.94
N TYR A 435 -11.28 18.67 -7.92
CA TYR A 435 -10.75 18.42 -6.57
C TYR A 435 -9.83 17.21 -6.55
N ALA A 436 -10.23 16.08 -7.13
CA ALA A 436 -9.44 14.86 -7.17
C ALA A 436 -8.10 15.04 -7.91
N TYR A 437 -8.09 15.82 -9.00
CA TYR A 437 -6.86 16.16 -9.71
C TYR A 437 -6.01 17.18 -8.97
N LYS A 438 -6.59 18.15 -8.29
CA LYS A 438 -5.88 19.12 -7.44
C LYS A 438 -5.15 18.44 -6.29
N GLU A 439 -5.82 17.52 -5.62
CA GLU A 439 -5.22 16.72 -4.56
C GLU A 439 -4.28 15.64 -5.09
N CYS A 440 -4.34 15.33 -6.41
CA CYS A 440 -3.61 14.25 -7.09
C CYS A 440 -3.74 12.87 -6.43
N CYS A 441 -4.84 12.64 -5.74
CA CYS A 441 -5.05 11.43 -4.98
C CYS A 441 -5.67 10.30 -5.80
N ALA A 442 -6.23 10.60 -6.98
CA ALA A 442 -7.08 9.62 -7.67
C ALA A 442 -6.33 8.47 -8.35
N PHE A 443 -5.06 8.63 -8.70
CA PHE A 443 -4.27 7.69 -9.50
C PHE A 443 -5.12 6.96 -10.59
N PRO A 444 -5.75 7.72 -11.49
CA PRO A 444 -6.81 7.21 -12.34
C PRO A 444 -6.38 6.13 -13.32
N ASP A 445 -5.12 6.13 -13.76
CA ASP A 445 -4.60 5.12 -14.68
C ASP A 445 -4.60 3.73 -14.05
N TRP A 446 -4.12 3.61 -12.81
CA TRP A 446 -4.13 2.34 -12.08
C TRP A 446 -5.55 1.84 -11.80
N PHE A 447 -6.40 2.71 -11.27
CA PHE A 447 -7.79 2.35 -10.98
C PHE A 447 -8.61 2.12 -12.25
N GLY A 448 -8.26 2.75 -13.36
CA GLY A 448 -8.85 2.48 -14.67
C GLY A 448 -8.58 1.05 -15.16
N LEU A 449 -7.38 0.51 -14.91
CA LEU A 449 -7.06 -0.87 -15.26
C LEU A 449 -7.73 -1.89 -14.33
N THR A 450 -7.94 -1.55 -13.06
CA THR A 450 -8.30 -2.52 -12.02
C THR A 450 -9.78 -2.52 -11.65
N LEU A 451 -10.38 -1.36 -11.37
CA LEU A 451 -11.75 -1.26 -10.87
C LEU A 451 -12.80 -1.87 -11.82
N PRO A 452 -12.77 -1.62 -13.16
CA PRO A 452 -13.77 -2.20 -14.05
C PRO A 452 -13.82 -3.72 -14.03
N LEU A 453 -12.70 -4.36 -13.71
CA LEU A 453 -12.57 -5.81 -13.65
C LEU A 453 -12.95 -6.33 -12.27
N LEU A 454 -12.40 -5.74 -11.21
CA LEU A 454 -12.62 -6.14 -9.82
C LEU A 454 -14.10 -6.05 -9.46
N LYS A 455 -14.78 -4.96 -9.83
CA LYS A 455 -16.21 -4.76 -9.55
C LYS A 455 -17.13 -5.77 -10.23
N TYR A 456 -16.63 -6.47 -11.23
CA TYR A 456 -17.34 -7.55 -11.92
C TYR A 456 -16.79 -8.94 -11.54
N GLY A 457 -16.18 -9.06 -10.36
CA GLY A 457 -15.81 -10.33 -9.75
C GLY A 457 -14.60 -11.02 -10.39
N LEU A 458 -13.75 -10.28 -11.14
CA LEU A 458 -12.49 -10.80 -11.59
C LEU A 458 -11.42 -10.52 -10.53
N PRO A 459 -10.81 -11.54 -9.92
CA PRO A 459 -9.72 -11.32 -8.97
C PRO A 459 -8.54 -10.64 -9.67
N ILE A 460 -8.15 -9.47 -9.18
CA ILE A 460 -6.98 -8.73 -9.65
C ILE A 460 -5.82 -9.01 -8.73
N GLN A 461 -4.71 -9.43 -9.32
CA GLN A 461 -3.45 -9.62 -8.64
C GLN A 461 -2.52 -8.45 -9.00
N PRO A 462 -2.17 -7.55 -8.09
CA PRO A 462 -1.06 -6.62 -8.32
C PRO A 462 0.24 -7.41 -8.57
N VAL A 463 1.05 -6.97 -9.53
CA VAL A 463 2.27 -7.67 -9.93
C VAL A 463 3.41 -6.66 -9.98
N TYR A 464 4.47 -6.91 -9.19
CA TYR A 464 5.64 -6.06 -9.22
C TYR A 464 6.46 -6.26 -10.50
N PHE A 465 6.50 -5.23 -11.31
CA PHE A 465 7.30 -5.23 -12.53
C PHE A 465 8.80 -5.43 -12.21
N ASP A 466 9.26 -4.79 -11.14
CA ASP A 466 10.65 -4.85 -10.68
C ASP A 466 11.10 -6.26 -10.26
N HIS A 467 10.17 -7.16 -9.91
CA HIS A 467 10.49 -8.55 -9.54
C HIS A 467 10.87 -9.42 -10.73
N MET A 468 10.43 -9.08 -11.94
CA MET A 468 10.72 -9.85 -13.15
C MET A 468 12.23 -10.04 -13.39
N VAL A 469 13.03 -9.04 -13.00
CA VAL A 469 14.48 -9.07 -13.17
C VAL A 469 15.18 -9.71 -11.97
N ARG A 470 14.56 -9.62 -10.78
CA ARG A 470 15.12 -10.21 -9.55
C ARG A 470 14.93 -11.71 -9.46
N TYR A 471 13.77 -12.22 -9.90
CA TYR A 471 13.39 -13.63 -9.71
C TYR A 471 13.11 -14.30 -11.06
N GLU A 472 13.91 -15.29 -11.43
CA GLU A 472 13.86 -15.94 -12.75
C GLU A 472 12.50 -16.59 -13.05
N GLU A 473 11.86 -17.16 -12.01
CA GLU A 473 10.61 -17.91 -12.15
C GLU A 473 9.37 -17.05 -11.89
N TYR A 474 9.52 -15.76 -11.60
CA TYR A 474 8.44 -14.90 -11.09
C TYR A 474 7.19 -14.89 -11.95
N LEU A 475 7.31 -14.79 -13.26
CA LEU A 475 6.18 -14.73 -14.18
C LEU A 475 5.51 -16.09 -14.43
N ARG A 476 6.10 -17.23 -14.07
CA ARG A 476 5.57 -18.57 -14.38
C ARG A 476 4.23 -18.87 -13.76
N LYS A 477 3.91 -18.23 -12.64
CA LYS A 477 2.62 -18.38 -11.95
C LYS A 477 1.47 -17.64 -12.65
N TYR A 478 1.78 -16.67 -13.51
CA TYR A 478 0.76 -15.87 -14.21
C TYR A 478 0.52 -16.38 -15.61
N ARG A 479 -0.76 -16.38 -16.03
CA ARG A 479 -1.18 -16.67 -17.41
C ARG A 479 -1.64 -15.43 -18.15
N TYR A 480 -2.12 -14.43 -17.43
CA TYR A 480 -2.74 -13.21 -17.93
C TYR A 480 -2.15 -12.00 -17.22
N LEU A 481 -1.56 -11.09 -17.97
CA LEU A 481 -0.94 -9.89 -17.43
C LEU A 481 -1.41 -8.65 -18.18
N ILE A 482 -1.67 -7.58 -17.45
CA ILE A 482 -2.01 -6.24 -17.99
C ILE A 482 -0.83 -5.33 -17.75
N LEU A 483 -0.40 -4.61 -18.79
CA LEU A 483 0.69 -3.65 -18.77
C LEU A 483 0.26 -2.32 -19.36
N SER A 484 0.66 -1.23 -18.71
CA SER A 484 0.59 0.13 -19.25
C SER A 484 1.84 0.92 -18.86
N TYR A 485 2.38 1.68 -19.79
CA TYR A 485 3.49 2.61 -19.53
C TYR A 485 3.03 4.07 -19.33
N GLU A 486 1.73 4.31 -19.19
CA GLU A 486 1.20 5.66 -18.92
C GLU A 486 1.57 6.20 -17.53
N PHE A 487 1.85 5.32 -16.57
CA PHE A 487 2.10 5.71 -15.17
C PHE A 487 3.36 5.09 -14.56
N MET A 488 4.11 4.30 -15.29
CA MET A 488 5.38 3.71 -14.85
C MET A 488 6.35 3.55 -16.01
N LYS A 489 7.65 3.42 -15.72
CA LYS A 489 8.67 3.19 -16.76
C LYS A 489 9.60 2.06 -16.34
N PRO A 490 10.00 1.17 -17.27
CA PRO A 490 10.94 0.10 -16.99
C PRO A 490 12.36 0.64 -16.79
N GLU A 491 13.10 0.11 -15.82
CA GLU A 491 14.45 0.57 -15.51
C GLU A 491 15.51 0.13 -16.54
N SER A 492 15.28 -0.98 -17.25
CA SER A 492 16.22 -1.51 -18.26
C SER A 492 15.51 -2.31 -19.35
N GLU A 493 16.23 -2.62 -20.42
CA GLU A 493 15.79 -3.49 -21.53
C GLU A 493 15.49 -4.92 -21.08
N GLU A 494 16.08 -5.37 -19.99
CA GLU A 494 15.94 -6.74 -19.48
C GLU A 494 14.47 -7.08 -19.13
N PHE A 495 13.72 -6.09 -18.66
CA PHE A 495 12.26 -6.25 -18.42
C PHE A 495 11.53 -6.68 -19.69
N HIS A 496 11.85 -6.06 -20.83
CA HIS A 496 11.24 -6.42 -22.10
C HIS A 496 11.64 -7.81 -22.55
N HIS A 497 12.90 -8.19 -22.42
CA HIS A 497 13.37 -9.53 -22.75
C HIS A 497 12.61 -10.60 -21.95
N LYS A 498 12.49 -10.44 -20.62
CA LYS A 498 11.75 -11.37 -19.74
C LYS A 498 10.28 -11.46 -20.12
N LEU A 499 9.63 -10.33 -20.39
CA LEU A 499 8.23 -10.30 -20.77
C LEU A 499 7.99 -10.96 -22.14
N VAL A 500 8.86 -10.73 -23.11
CA VAL A 500 8.83 -11.37 -24.43
C VAL A 500 8.99 -12.89 -24.32
N GLU A 501 9.92 -13.37 -23.51
CA GLU A 501 10.09 -14.79 -23.25
C GLU A 501 8.84 -15.42 -22.63
N TRP A 502 8.26 -14.76 -21.64
CA TRP A 502 7.02 -15.23 -20.98
C TRP A 502 5.85 -15.32 -21.97
N VAL A 503 5.66 -14.33 -22.85
CA VAL A 503 4.63 -14.39 -23.90
C VAL A 503 4.91 -15.53 -24.87
N LYS A 504 6.17 -15.68 -25.36
CA LYS A 504 6.53 -16.77 -26.28
C LYS A 504 6.26 -18.16 -25.72
N GLN A 505 6.31 -18.30 -24.39
CA GLN A 505 6.01 -19.56 -23.67
C GLN A 505 4.52 -19.80 -23.39
N GLY A 506 3.63 -18.93 -23.85
CA GLY A 506 2.17 -19.11 -23.75
C GLY A 506 1.42 -18.06 -22.93
N GLY A 507 2.12 -17.07 -22.38
CA GLY A 507 1.49 -15.98 -21.66
C GLY A 507 0.60 -15.10 -22.55
N THR A 508 -0.45 -14.53 -21.99
CA THR A 508 -1.30 -13.55 -22.67
C THR A 508 -1.12 -12.18 -22.04
N LEU A 509 -0.53 -11.27 -22.82
CA LEU A 509 -0.29 -9.89 -22.42
C LEU A 509 -1.38 -8.98 -22.98
N PHE A 510 -2.02 -8.19 -22.12
CA PHE A 510 -2.88 -7.08 -22.49
C PHE A 510 -2.07 -5.79 -22.32
N TYR A 511 -1.75 -5.13 -23.43
CA TYR A 511 -1.10 -3.82 -23.41
C TYR A 511 -2.15 -2.73 -23.63
N ILE A 512 -2.19 -1.74 -22.74
CA ILE A 512 -3.11 -0.61 -22.78
C ILE A 512 -2.31 0.68 -22.64
N GLY A 513 -2.33 1.55 -23.61
CA GLY A 513 -1.62 2.83 -23.59
C GLY A 513 -1.70 3.58 -24.90
N LYS A 514 -1.54 4.88 -24.81
CA LYS A 514 -1.41 5.81 -25.97
C LYS A 514 -0.08 6.56 -25.97
N ASP A 515 0.79 6.29 -25.01
CA ASP A 515 2.08 6.96 -24.80
C ASP A 515 1.95 8.50 -24.62
N PHE A 516 0.90 8.91 -23.91
CA PHE A 516 0.67 10.34 -23.61
C PHE A 516 1.45 10.86 -22.41
N ASP A 517 1.93 9.96 -21.56
CA ASP A 517 2.72 10.35 -20.40
C ASP A 517 4.00 11.07 -20.84
N PRO A 518 4.22 12.33 -20.41
CA PRO A 518 5.43 13.08 -20.76
C PRO A 518 6.73 12.42 -20.29
N TYR A 519 6.68 11.54 -19.31
CA TYR A 519 7.84 10.77 -18.89
C TYR A 519 8.31 9.76 -19.93
N ASN A 520 7.57 9.53 -21.03
CA ASN A 520 8.06 8.82 -22.19
C ASN A 520 9.24 9.55 -22.87
N TYR A 521 9.32 10.89 -22.70
CA TYR A 521 10.39 11.72 -23.28
C TYR A 521 11.66 11.81 -22.40
N LEU A 522 11.76 11.01 -21.35
CA LEU A 522 12.99 10.88 -20.57
C LEU A 522 14.14 10.43 -21.45
N GLN A 523 15.33 10.97 -21.15
CA GLN A 523 16.59 10.52 -21.77
C GLN A 523 17.05 9.21 -21.10
N GLU A 524 16.35 8.13 -21.40
CA GLU A 524 16.57 6.82 -20.81
C GLU A 524 17.03 5.78 -21.85
N TRP A 525 17.19 4.53 -21.45
CA TRP A 525 17.82 3.46 -22.21
C TRP A 525 17.12 3.15 -23.55
N TRP A 526 15.80 3.27 -23.68
CA TRP A 526 15.07 2.95 -24.92
C TRP A 526 15.43 3.87 -26.10
N GLN A 527 15.89 5.08 -25.82
CA GLN A 527 16.37 5.99 -26.88
C GLN A 527 17.64 5.49 -27.58
N LYS A 528 18.45 4.67 -26.89
CA LYS A 528 19.62 4.02 -27.50
C LYS A 528 19.24 3.05 -28.62
N PHE A 529 17.99 2.55 -28.59
CA PHE A 529 17.44 1.68 -29.62
C PHE A 529 16.60 2.44 -30.66
N SER A 530 16.73 3.76 -30.72
CA SER A 530 15.96 4.62 -31.62
C SER A 530 14.44 4.48 -31.40
N CYS A 531 14.02 4.33 -30.15
CA CYS A 531 12.62 4.30 -29.71
C CYS A 531 12.32 5.56 -28.91
N ASP A 532 11.20 6.23 -29.22
CA ASP A 532 10.77 7.43 -28.50
C ASP A 532 10.15 7.07 -27.14
N THR A 533 9.55 5.88 -27.07
CA THR A 533 8.86 5.40 -25.85
C THR A 533 9.30 3.97 -25.49
N PRO A 534 9.17 3.56 -24.22
CA PRO A 534 9.44 2.17 -23.84
C PRO A 534 8.51 1.17 -24.54
N ALA A 535 7.25 1.56 -24.85
CA ALA A 535 6.32 0.71 -25.59
C ALA A 535 6.81 0.39 -27.00
N GLN A 536 7.36 1.37 -27.72
CA GLN A 536 7.95 1.15 -29.04
C GLN A 536 9.08 0.12 -29.01
N HIS A 537 9.89 0.14 -27.95
CA HIS A 537 10.93 -0.88 -27.77
C HIS A 537 10.34 -2.26 -27.48
N LEU A 538 9.32 -2.34 -26.60
CA LEU A 538 8.67 -3.60 -26.29
C LEU A 538 8.04 -4.25 -27.54
N PHE A 539 7.32 -3.46 -28.34
CA PHE A 539 6.71 -3.96 -29.58
C PHE A 539 7.75 -4.40 -30.60
N ALA A 540 8.86 -3.68 -30.73
CA ALA A 540 9.97 -4.10 -31.59
C ALA A 540 10.58 -5.44 -31.13
N GLU A 541 10.74 -5.69 -29.83
CA GLU A 541 11.21 -6.97 -29.27
C GLU A 541 10.25 -8.13 -29.55
N PHE A 542 8.92 -7.87 -29.63
CA PHE A 542 7.94 -8.84 -30.11
C PHE A 542 8.01 -9.08 -31.63
N GLY A 543 8.79 -8.30 -32.38
CA GLY A 543 8.82 -8.33 -33.83
C GLY A 543 7.58 -7.69 -34.49
N MET A 544 6.92 -6.80 -33.78
CA MET A 544 5.74 -6.04 -34.22
C MET A 544 6.17 -4.65 -34.72
N ASP A 545 5.23 -3.94 -35.37
CA ASP A 545 5.40 -2.51 -35.63
C ASP A 545 5.58 -1.77 -34.30
N LYS A 546 6.37 -0.70 -34.29
CA LYS A 546 6.60 0.12 -33.07
C LYS A 546 5.32 0.77 -32.53
N GLU A 547 4.35 1.00 -33.40
CA GLU A 547 3.03 1.56 -33.09
C GLU A 547 1.94 0.63 -33.65
N PRO A 548 1.72 -0.54 -33.04
CA PRO A 548 0.79 -1.51 -33.56
C PRO A 548 -0.65 -0.99 -33.46
N ALA A 549 -1.49 -1.36 -34.41
CA ALA A 549 -2.91 -1.10 -34.34
C ALA A 549 -3.57 -1.92 -33.21
N ASN A 550 -4.77 -1.48 -32.79
CA ASN A 550 -5.59 -2.29 -31.87
C ASN A 550 -5.83 -3.68 -32.45
N GLY A 551 -5.58 -4.73 -31.69
CA GLY A 551 -5.75 -6.10 -32.16
C GLY A 551 -5.11 -7.15 -31.28
N CYS A 552 -5.16 -8.38 -31.76
CA CYS A 552 -4.53 -9.53 -31.12
C CYS A 552 -3.41 -10.05 -32.03
N TYR A 553 -2.23 -10.20 -31.48
CA TYR A 553 -1.02 -10.64 -32.18
C TYR A 553 -0.52 -11.94 -31.55
N ARG A 554 -0.34 -12.97 -32.39
CA ARG A 554 0.22 -14.24 -31.95
C ARG A 554 1.73 -14.15 -31.88
N ILE A 555 2.32 -14.41 -30.70
CA ILE A 555 3.76 -14.35 -30.46
C ILE A 555 4.20 -15.68 -29.83
N GLY A 556 4.87 -16.54 -30.61
CA GLY A 556 5.21 -17.88 -30.14
C GLY A 556 3.94 -18.68 -29.76
N GLU A 557 3.91 -19.22 -28.53
CA GLU A 557 2.76 -19.92 -28.00
C GLU A 557 1.72 -18.99 -27.33
N GLY A 558 2.08 -17.72 -27.07
CA GLY A 558 1.24 -16.74 -26.39
C GLY A 558 0.61 -15.70 -27.31
N ASN A 559 0.02 -14.68 -26.69
CA ASN A 559 -0.67 -13.61 -27.37
C ASN A 559 -0.31 -12.24 -26.78
N VAL A 560 -0.27 -11.20 -27.64
CA VAL A 560 -0.25 -9.80 -27.23
C VAL A 560 -1.54 -9.15 -27.76
N LEU A 561 -2.35 -8.66 -26.85
CA LEU A 561 -3.55 -7.89 -27.20
C LEU A 561 -3.24 -6.41 -26.94
N VAL A 562 -3.41 -5.58 -27.96
CA VAL A 562 -3.12 -4.15 -27.91
C VAL A 562 -4.40 -3.34 -27.96
N TRP A 563 -4.56 -2.44 -27.02
CA TRP A 563 -5.60 -1.43 -27.02
C TRP A 563 -4.99 -0.04 -26.78
N ASN A 564 -4.97 0.77 -27.83
CA ASN A 564 -4.44 2.14 -27.79
C ASN A 564 -5.48 3.07 -27.14
N GLU A 565 -5.55 3.02 -25.81
CA GLU A 565 -6.43 3.86 -25.00
C GLU A 565 -5.70 4.30 -23.71
N VAL A 566 -6.10 5.45 -23.18
CA VAL A 566 -5.60 5.94 -21.89
C VAL A 566 -6.28 5.16 -20.76
N PRO A 567 -5.53 4.50 -19.87
CA PRO A 567 -6.11 3.69 -18.80
C PRO A 567 -7.12 4.44 -17.93
N ALA A 568 -6.86 5.70 -17.61
CA ALA A 568 -7.77 6.54 -16.83
C ALA A 568 -9.19 6.60 -17.40
N LEU A 569 -9.36 6.52 -18.73
CA LEU A 569 -10.68 6.56 -19.37
C LEU A 569 -11.49 5.28 -19.17
N LEU A 570 -10.84 4.16 -18.84
CA LEU A 570 -11.50 2.87 -18.69
C LEU A 570 -12.46 2.83 -17.49
N SER A 571 -12.25 3.69 -16.51
CA SER A 571 -13.10 3.79 -15.31
C SER A 571 -14.03 5.01 -15.29
N VAL A 572 -13.87 5.94 -16.22
CA VAL A 572 -14.63 7.20 -16.22
C VAL A 572 -16.04 7.03 -16.81
N ASN A 573 -16.18 6.11 -17.77
CA ASN A 573 -17.42 5.95 -18.52
C ASN A 573 -17.81 4.48 -18.61
N GLU A 574 -19.03 4.15 -18.21
CA GLU A 574 -19.57 2.79 -18.22
C GLU A 574 -19.42 2.11 -19.59
N ALA A 575 -19.76 2.81 -20.68
CA ALA A 575 -19.67 2.22 -22.01
C ALA A 575 -18.24 1.84 -22.44
N ILE A 576 -17.22 2.59 -21.98
CA ILE A 576 -15.81 2.26 -22.20
C ILE A 576 -15.40 1.13 -21.27
N ALA A 577 -15.81 1.17 -20.00
CA ALA A 577 -15.59 0.10 -19.04
C ALA A 577 -16.17 -1.24 -19.52
N ASP A 578 -17.38 -1.25 -20.11
CA ASP A 578 -17.99 -2.43 -20.70
C ASP A 578 -17.20 -2.98 -21.89
N LYS A 579 -16.71 -2.11 -22.77
CA LYS A 579 -15.83 -2.52 -23.87
C LYS A 579 -14.56 -3.13 -23.34
N TYR A 580 -14.00 -2.55 -22.29
CA TYR A 580 -12.78 -3.04 -21.65
C TYR A 580 -13.02 -4.42 -21.02
N ARG A 581 -14.07 -4.60 -20.21
CA ARG A 581 -14.47 -5.90 -19.64
C ARG A 581 -14.64 -6.97 -20.72
N ASN A 582 -15.35 -6.64 -21.78
CA ASN A 582 -15.56 -7.56 -22.88
C ASN A 582 -14.27 -7.92 -23.64
N TRP A 583 -13.39 -6.95 -23.85
CA TRP A 583 -12.09 -7.17 -24.49
C TRP A 583 -11.18 -8.07 -23.63
N ILE A 584 -11.09 -7.83 -22.31
CA ILE A 584 -10.39 -8.72 -21.38
C ILE A 584 -11.00 -10.12 -21.43
N ARG A 585 -12.35 -10.25 -21.34
CA ARG A 585 -13.04 -11.53 -21.36
C ARG A 585 -12.73 -12.37 -22.60
N GLU A 586 -12.67 -11.73 -23.78
CA GLU A 586 -12.30 -12.45 -25.01
C GLU A 586 -10.83 -12.90 -24.99
N GLY A 587 -9.91 -12.11 -24.49
CA GLY A 587 -8.52 -12.51 -24.32
C GLY A 587 -8.35 -13.66 -23.30
N LEU A 588 -9.09 -13.63 -22.20
CA LEU A 588 -9.09 -14.70 -21.20
C LEU A 588 -9.56 -16.05 -21.80
N LYS A 589 -10.60 -16.01 -22.64
CA LYS A 589 -11.10 -17.20 -23.38
C LYS A 589 -10.04 -17.81 -24.29
N MET A 590 -9.17 -17.00 -24.92
CA MET A 590 -8.09 -17.52 -25.77
C MET A 590 -7.10 -18.37 -24.95
N GLY A 591 -6.89 -18.02 -23.66
CA GLY A 591 -6.09 -18.81 -22.72
C GLY A 591 -6.86 -19.92 -22.00
N GLY A 592 -8.16 -20.09 -22.32
CA GLY A 592 -9.00 -21.17 -21.74
C GLY A 592 -9.71 -20.79 -20.44
N TYR A 593 -9.66 -19.53 -20.01
CA TYR A 593 -10.37 -19.06 -18.81
C TYR A 593 -11.73 -18.45 -19.16
N HIS A 594 -12.78 -18.89 -18.48
CA HIS A 594 -14.15 -18.40 -18.66
C HIS A 594 -14.56 -17.53 -17.48
N TRP A 595 -14.43 -16.22 -17.63
CA TRP A 595 -14.87 -15.27 -16.61
C TRP A 595 -16.39 -15.11 -16.60
N ASN A 596 -17.01 -15.56 -15.53
CA ASN A 596 -18.42 -15.33 -15.22
C ASN A 596 -18.53 -14.04 -14.40
N MET A 597 -19.05 -12.97 -15.00
CA MET A 597 -19.18 -11.67 -14.33
C MET A 597 -20.20 -11.77 -13.20
N CYS A 598 -19.80 -11.34 -12.02
CA CYS A 598 -20.62 -11.17 -10.82
C CYS A 598 -20.09 -9.98 -10.03
N ASN A 599 -20.84 -9.48 -9.05
CA ASN A 599 -20.43 -8.33 -8.24
C ASN A 599 -19.76 -8.71 -6.92
N TYR A 600 -19.30 -9.93 -6.75
CA TYR A 600 -18.72 -10.38 -5.51
C TYR A 600 -17.45 -11.19 -5.70
N LEU A 601 -16.66 -11.19 -4.66
CA LEU A 601 -15.53 -12.11 -4.46
C LEU A 601 -15.78 -12.94 -3.19
N SER A 602 -15.25 -14.14 -3.15
CA SER A 602 -15.21 -14.95 -1.93
C SER A 602 -13.93 -15.78 -1.87
N VAL A 603 -13.39 -15.93 -0.66
CA VAL A 603 -12.24 -16.79 -0.39
C VAL A 603 -12.53 -17.65 0.84
N ARG A 604 -12.00 -18.86 0.85
CA ARG A 604 -12.07 -19.76 1.99
C ARG A 604 -10.71 -19.75 2.71
N ARG A 605 -10.75 -19.56 4.02
CA ARG A 605 -9.63 -19.72 4.97
C ARG A 605 -10.15 -20.58 6.11
N ASP A 606 -10.04 -21.90 5.99
CA ASP A 606 -10.69 -22.81 6.93
C ASP A 606 -10.33 -22.51 8.40
N PRO A 607 -11.32 -22.39 9.31
CA PRO A 607 -12.75 -22.60 9.11
C PRO A 607 -13.56 -21.37 8.65
N TYR A 608 -12.92 -20.33 8.16
CA TYR A 608 -13.58 -19.07 7.78
C TYR A 608 -13.92 -19.00 6.30
N ILE A 609 -14.95 -18.23 5.99
CA ILE A 609 -15.33 -17.81 4.63
C ILE A 609 -15.44 -16.30 4.62
N VAL A 610 -14.69 -15.67 3.75
CA VAL A 610 -14.65 -14.22 3.57
C VAL A 610 -15.39 -13.88 2.28
N ILE A 611 -16.33 -12.94 2.35
CA ILE A 611 -17.12 -12.52 1.19
C ILE A 611 -17.16 -10.99 1.15
N ALA A 612 -16.99 -10.43 -0.04
CA ALA A 612 -17.24 -9.02 -0.32
C ALA A 612 -18.11 -8.89 -1.56
N SER A 613 -19.20 -8.13 -1.46
CA SER A 613 -20.08 -7.82 -2.56
C SER A 613 -19.98 -6.33 -2.88
N MET A 614 -19.52 -6.01 -4.09
CA MET A 614 -19.22 -4.64 -4.50
C MET A 614 -20.47 -3.95 -5.05
N GLN A 615 -20.57 -2.64 -4.82
CA GLN A 615 -21.56 -1.78 -5.46
C GLN A 615 -21.13 -1.41 -6.89
N GLU A 616 -21.98 -0.71 -7.61
CA GLU A 616 -21.70 -0.13 -8.92
C GLU A 616 -21.38 -1.19 -10.00
N SER A 617 -22.11 -2.28 -9.95
CA SER A 617 -22.15 -3.27 -11.05
C SER A 617 -23.59 -3.67 -11.33
N ASP A 618 -23.94 -3.82 -12.58
CA ASP A 618 -25.29 -4.14 -13.04
C ASP A 618 -25.51 -5.64 -13.30
N THR A 619 -24.66 -6.49 -12.73
CA THR A 619 -24.73 -7.95 -12.95
C THR A 619 -26.02 -8.58 -12.43
N GLY A 620 -26.70 -7.92 -11.49
CA GLY A 620 -27.86 -8.47 -10.77
C GLY A 620 -27.52 -9.70 -9.90
N SER A 621 -26.24 -9.98 -9.70
CA SER A 621 -25.78 -11.12 -8.92
C SER A 621 -25.93 -10.84 -7.42
N VAL A 622 -26.29 -11.88 -6.68
CA VAL A 622 -26.32 -11.87 -5.21
C VAL A 622 -25.61 -13.13 -4.74
N TYR A 623 -24.62 -12.95 -3.86
CA TYR A 623 -23.95 -14.11 -3.28
C TYR A 623 -24.88 -14.83 -2.32
N THR A 624 -25.04 -16.14 -2.50
CA THR A 624 -25.81 -16.99 -1.60
C THR A 624 -25.03 -18.25 -1.24
N LYS A 625 -25.09 -18.65 0.04
CA LYS A 625 -24.48 -19.89 0.50
C LYS A 625 -25.36 -20.56 1.56
N GLU A 626 -25.57 -21.85 1.42
CA GLU A 626 -26.23 -22.68 2.43
C GLU A 626 -25.18 -23.43 3.26
N GLY A 627 -25.47 -23.64 4.55
CA GLY A 627 -24.59 -24.27 5.53
C GLY A 627 -24.85 -23.70 6.92
N LEU A 628 -24.19 -24.21 7.92
CA LEU A 628 -24.33 -23.71 9.29
C LEU A 628 -23.16 -22.82 9.67
N PHE A 629 -23.40 -21.50 9.77
CA PHE A 629 -22.36 -20.50 9.97
C PHE A 629 -22.64 -19.63 11.19
N VAL A 630 -21.58 -19.13 11.81
CA VAL A 630 -21.63 -17.94 12.69
C VAL A 630 -21.24 -16.73 11.88
N ASP A 631 -22.09 -15.71 11.82
CA ASP A 631 -21.76 -14.43 11.18
C ASP A 631 -21.00 -13.54 12.18
N LEU A 632 -19.68 -13.38 11.94
CA LEU A 632 -18.80 -12.65 12.84
C LEU A 632 -18.88 -11.12 12.70
N TYR A 633 -19.57 -10.61 11.65
CA TYR A 633 -19.74 -9.18 11.44
C TYR A 633 -21.06 -8.65 11.98
N GLU A 634 -21.96 -9.54 12.38
CA GLU A 634 -23.23 -9.15 12.97
C GLU A 634 -23.17 -9.12 14.52
N ASP A 635 -23.89 -8.21 15.09
CA ASP A 635 -24.03 -8.12 16.55
C ASP A 635 -24.54 -9.45 17.13
N LYS A 636 -23.96 -9.88 18.25
CA LYS A 636 -24.30 -11.13 18.96
C LYS A 636 -23.94 -12.42 18.21
N TYR A 637 -23.18 -12.35 17.12
CA TYR A 637 -22.67 -13.52 16.39
C TYR A 637 -23.76 -14.56 16.08
N PRO A 638 -24.81 -14.20 15.30
CA PRO A 638 -25.92 -15.11 15.04
C PRO A 638 -25.47 -16.34 14.28
N VAL A 639 -26.08 -17.48 14.62
CA VAL A 639 -25.97 -18.71 13.83
C VAL A 639 -27.00 -18.67 12.72
N VAL A 640 -26.56 -18.86 11.49
CA VAL A 640 -27.37 -18.79 10.28
C VAL A 640 -27.21 -20.04 9.43
N GLU A 641 -28.31 -20.53 8.84
CA GLU A 641 -28.32 -21.70 7.94
C GLU A 641 -28.17 -21.30 6.47
N ARG A 642 -28.43 -20.06 6.16
CA ARG A 642 -28.29 -19.48 4.83
C ARG A 642 -27.77 -18.06 4.92
N VAL A 643 -26.79 -17.75 4.11
CA VAL A 643 -26.22 -16.42 3.98
C VAL A 643 -26.62 -15.83 2.63
N LEU A 644 -26.99 -14.56 2.64
CA LEU A 644 -27.23 -13.73 1.47
C LEU A 644 -26.44 -12.45 1.67
N VAL A 645 -25.65 -12.05 0.67
CA VAL A 645 -24.79 -10.84 0.75
C VAL A 645 -25.23 -9.88 -0.34
N GLU A 646 -25.81 -8.77 0.10
CA GLU A 646 -26.27 -7.71 -0.80
C GLU A 646 -25.10 -6.86 -1.32
N PRO A 647 -25.27 -6.14 -2.44
CA PRO A 647 -24.23 -5.25 -2.95
C PRO A 647 -23.78 -4.21 -1.91
N GLY A 648 -22.47 -4.10 -1.71
CA GLY A 648 -21.83 -3.21 -0.74
C GLY A 648 -21.72 -3.77 0.66
N GLN A 649 -22.01 -5.06 0.85
CA GLN A 649 -21.86 -5.76 2.13
C GLN A 649 -20.65 -6.70 2.12
N GLU A 650 -20.02 -6.81 3.26
CA GLU A 650 -18.96 -7.76 3.58
C GLU A 650 -19.44 -8.74 4.65
N LYS A 651 -18.93 -9.98 4.61
CA LYS A 651 -19.19 -11.02 5.62
C LYS A 651 -17.92 -11.80 5.94
N LEU A 652 -17.76 -12.07 7.23
CA LEU A 652 -16.82 -13.04 7.75
C LEU A 652 -17.62 -14.13 8.47
N LEU A 653 -17.65 -15.31 7.87
CA LEU A 653 -18.42 -16.45 8.36
C LEU A 653 -17.48 -17.49 8.96
N PHE A 654 -17.88 -18.04 10.10
CA PHE A 654 -17.21 -19.18 10.71
C PHE A 654 -18.06 -20.44 10.43
N ASP A 655 -17.48 -21.42 9.72
CA ASP A 655 -18.15 -22.65 9.28
C ASP A 655 -18.20 -23.67 10.41
N LEU A 656 -19.34 -23.80 11.06
CA LEU A 656 -19.55 -24.74 12.16
C LEU A 656 -19.49 -26.21 11.74
N GLU A 657 -19.63 -26.51 10.46
CA GLU A 657 -19.53 -27.92 9.97
C GLU A 657 -18.09 -28.44 10.01
N LYS A 658 -17.11 -27.55 9.99
CA LYS A 658 -15.69 -27.89 10.05
C LYS A 658 -15.20 -28.27 11.46
N ILE A 659 -15.98 -27.97 12.52
CA ILE A 659 -15.57 -28.15 13.92
C ILE A 659 -16.37 -29.23 14.63
N LYS A 660 -17.23 -29.96 13.95
CA LYS A 660 -18.13 -30.95 14.58
C LYS A 660 -17.44 -32.00 15.45
N GLU A 661 -16.17 -32.25 15.27
CA GLU A 661 -15.41 -33.19 16.08
C GLU A 661 -14.89 -32.60 17.39
N ASP A 662 -14.51 -31.31 17.43
CA ASP A 662 -13.92 -30.68 18.61
C ASP A 662 -14.94 -30.08 19.60
N VAL A 663 -16.09 -29.62 19.11
CA VAL A 663 -17.15 -29.03 19.95
C VAL A 663 -17.77 -30.05 20.90
N THR A 664 -17.76 -31.32 20.57
CA THR A 664 -18.29 -32.41 21.41
C THR A 664 -17.48 -32.58 22.71
N VAL A 665 -16.18 -32.30 22.68
CA VAL A 665 -15.27 -32.39 23.84
C VAL A 665 -15.42 -31.20 24.78
N SER A 666 -15.68 -30.02 24.25
CA SER A 666 -15.86 -28.78 25.02
C SER A 666 -17.14 -28.75 25.85
N TYR A 667 -18.24 -29.32 25.34
CA TYR A 667 -19.53 -29.38 26.04
C TYR A 667 -19.51 -30.30 27.27
N THR A 668 -18.70 -31.33 27.27
CA THR A 668 -18.54 -32.24 28.42
C THR A 668 -17.78 -31.58 29.58
N HIS A 669 -16.88 -30.62 29.30
CA HIS A 669 -16.16 -29.88 30.34
C HIS A 669 -17.03 -28.83 31.04
N LEU A 670 -17.94 -28.16 30.34
CA LEU A 670 -18.86 -27.19 30.93
C LEU A 670 -19.91 -27.83 31.88
N ARG A 671 -20.35 -29.09 31.63
CA ARG A 671 -21.25 -29.80 32.53
C ARG A 671 -20.59 -30.37 33.80
N ALA A 672 -19.26 -30.50 33.83
CA ALA A 672 -18.56 -31.00 35.01
C ALA A 672 -18.38 -29.97 36.13
N HIS A 673 -18.66 -28.70 35.87
CA HIS A 673 -18.60 -27.62 36.87
C HIS A 673 -19.94 -27.18 37.43
N GLU A 674 -21.06 -27.76 36.98
CA GLU A 674 -22.43 -27.46 37.54
C GLU A 674 -22.92 -28.49 38.58
N THR A 675 -22.10 -29.42 39.00
CA THR A 675 -22.35 -30.34 40.09
C THR A 675 -21.34 -30.08 41.22
#